data_5d1b4e3f62860069246fbd13e991db97
#
_entry.id   5d1b4e3f62860069246fbd13e991db97
#
_cell.length_a   1.000
_cell.length_b   1.000
_cell.length_c   1.000
_cell.angle_alpha   90.00
_cell.angle_beta   90.00
_cell.angle_gamma   90.00
#
_symmetry.space_group_name_H-M   'P 1'
#
loop_
_entity.id
_entity.type
_entity.pdbx_description
1 polymer ?
#
loop_
_entity_poly.entity_id
_entity_poly.type
_entity_poly.pdbx_seq_one_letter_code
_entity_poly.pdbx_strand_id
1 'polypeptide(L)'
;MTSTTTRIERHHYDVVVIGAGGAGLRAAIEARLAGKKTAIISKSLFGKAHTVMAEGGAAAAMGNVNSRDNWQVHFRDTMRGGKFLNNFRMAELHAKEAPQRIWELETYGALFDRTKDGKISQRNFGGHEYPRLAHVGDRTGLELIRTLQQKIVSLQQEDKRTHGSYDARIRVFDETTITELLLDGDRIAGAFGYYRESGEFILFEAPAVVLATGGVGRSYKVTSNSWEYTGDGHALALRAGATLINMEFLQFHPTGMVWPPSVKGILVTESVRGDGGILKNSEGKRFMFDYVPDVFRKQYAETPEEADRWYNDPDNNRRPPELLPRDEVARAINTEVKEGRGTPAGGVYLDIASRLPADEIRRRLPSMHHQFKGLADVDITKEPMEVGPTCHYVMGGVEVDPDTGAAYGSVRGLFAAGEVSGGMHGSNRLGGNSLSDLLVFGKRAGGHAATYVDQLPARPRVAVATVETAVETALAPLQRDTGENPYTLQQDLQAVMGDLVGIIRREAELADALSRLAELRERVAKVSASGGRRYNPGWHLALDLRNMLVVSECTAKAALERRESRGGHTREDFPTMDPQWRRVNLVCSLEGDTVRLDRKPLPKMRAELINLFDRAELAKYLTDEELAEFDALVTADAAAAEAAAATDAAAAGPTAAGPAEKENR
;
A
#
# COMPACT_ATOMS: atom_id res chain seq x y z
N MET A 1 -11.15 -41.92 -24.22
CA MET A 1 -10.42 -40.74 -23.72
C MET A 1 -9.56 -41.19 -22.56
N THR A 2 -8.26 -41.35 -22.75
CA THR A 2 -7.31 -41.74 -21.71
C THR A 2 -7.23 -40.63 -20.68
N SER A 3 -7.64 -40.90 -19.44
CA SER A 3 -7.43 -40.06 -18.28
C SER A 3 -5.91 -39.85 -18.12
N THR A 4 -5.37 -38.81 -18.75
CA THR A 4 -4.02 -38.35 -18.45
C THR A 4 -4.10 -37.73 -17.05
N THR A 5 -3.68 -38.47 -16.04
CA THR A 5 -3.59 -37.99 -14.67
C THR A 5 -2.73 -36.73 -14.69
N THR A 6 -3.34 -35.57 -14.49
CA THR A 6 -2.62 -34.29 -14.51
C THR A 6 -1.57 -34.32 -13.39
N ARG A 7 -0.28 -34.32 -13.76
CA ARG A 7 0.82 -34.31 -12.80
C ARG A 7 0.80 -33.01 -12.00
N ILE A 8 0.85 -33.11 -10.67
CA ILE A 8 0.93 -31.99 -9.74
C ILE A 8 2.23 -32.14 -8.95
N GLU A 9 3.11 -31.14 -9.05
CA GLU A 9 4.32 -31.05 -8.22
C GLU A 9 3.90 -30.68 -6.79
N ARG A 10 4.41 -31.42 -5.77
CA ARG A 10 4.01 -31.20 -4.37
C ARG A 10 5.21 -30.80 -3.52
N HIS A 11 5.01 -29.78 -2.69
CA HIS A 11 6.00 -29.27 -1.76
C HIS A 11 5.43 -29.09 -0.36
N HIS A 12 6.27 -29.29 0.66
CA HIS A 12 5.90 -29.11 2.07
C HIS A 12 6.74 -28.00 2.69
N TYR A 13 6.09 -27.01 3.25
CA TYR A 13 6.66 -25.85 3.93
C TYR A 13 5.96 -25.60 5.27
N ASP A 14 6.59 -24.79 6.12
CA ASP A 14 5.96 -24.28 7.35
C ASP A 14 5.20 -23.01 7.05
N VAL A 15 5.79 -22.12 6.25
CA VAL A 15 5.22 -20.85 5.84
C VAL A 15 5.36 -20.70 4.32
N VAL A 16 4.28 -20.33 3.66
CA VAL A 16 4.26 -19.94 2.25
C VAL A 16 3.98 -18.45 2.15
N VAL A 17 4.88 -17.71 1.51
CA VAL A 17 4.72 -16.28 1.25
C VAL A 17 4.37 -16.08 -0.22
N ILE A 18 3.18 -15.53 -0.49
CA ILE A 18 2.70 -15.27 -1.85
C ILE A 18 2.93 -13.79 -2.18
N GLY A 19 3.90 -13.55 -3.05
CA GLY A 19 4.40 -12.24 -3.44
C GLY A 19 5.85 -12.02 -3.03
N ALA A 20 6.70 -11.62 -3.98
CA ALA A 20 8.13 -11.35 -3.80
C ALA A 20 8.45 -9.84 -3.83
N GLY A 21 7.49 -8.99 -3.48
CA GLY A 21 7.70 -7.56 -3.21
C GLY A 21 8.35 -7.32 -1.85
N GLY A 22 8.56 -6.07 -1.47
CA GLY A 22 9.23 -5.72 -0.22
C GLY A 22 8.59 -6.35 1.02
N ALA A 23 7.26 -6.39 1.11
CA ALA A 23 6.55 -7.02 2.23
C ALA A 23 6.79 -8.53 2.28
N GLY A 24 6.68 -9.22 1.13
CA GLY A 24 6.86 -10.66 1.06
C GLY A 24 8.30 -11.09 1.37
N LEU A 25 9.29 -10.40 0.79
CA LEU A 25 10.70 -10.67 1.10
C LEU A 25 11.00 -10.45 2.57
N ARG A 26 10.45 -9.37 3.15
CA ARG A 26 10.64 -9.08 4.58
C ARG A 26 9.99 -10.16 5.47
N ALA A 27 8.77 -10.60 5.12
CA ALA A 27 8.08 -11.66 5.84
C ALA A 27 8.83 -13.00 5.76
N ALA A 28 9.32 -13.36 4.57
CA ALA A 28 10.07 -14.60 4.37
C ALA A 28 11.40 -14.61 5.13
N ILE A 29 12.12 -13.48 5.15
CA ILE A 29 13.34 -13.33 5.96
C ILE A 29 13.03 -13.61 7.43
N GLU A 30 11.97 -13.02 7.97
CA GLU A 30 11.62 -13.19 9.39
C GLU A 30 11.20 -14.62 9.72
N ALA A 31 10.33 -15.23 8.89
CA ALA A 31 9.92 -16.62 9.07
C ALA A 31 11.13 -17.58 9.02
N ARG A 32 12.08 -17.37 8.07
CA ARG A 32 13.30 -18.16 7.98
C ARG A 32 14.21 -17.95 9.19
N LEU A 33 14.37 -16.71 9.69
CA LEU A 33 15.15 -16.41 10.89
C LEU A 33 14.54 -17.04 12.15
N ALA A 34 13.21 -17.17 12.20
CA ALA A 34 12.48 -17.93 13.21
C ALA A 34 12.58 -19.47 13.02
N GLY A 35 13.44 -19.95 12.13
CA GLY A 35 13.73 -21.37 11.92
C GLY A 35 12.73 -22.13 11.04
N LYS A 36 11.77 -21.43 10.39
CA LYS A 36 10.74 -22.08 9.55
C LYS A 36 11.25 -22.41 8.16
N LYS A 37 10.79 -23.54 7.62
CA LYS A 37 10.95 -23.85 6.19
C LYS A 37 9.97 -22.99 5.40
N THR A 38 10.49 -22.08 4.58
CA THR A 38 9.72 -21.00 3.96
C THR A 38 9.80 -21.07 2.43
N ALA A 39 8.65 -21.00 1.75
CA ALA A 39 8.55 -20.78 0.30
C ALA A 39 8.22 -19.32 0.01
N ILE A 40 8.87 -18.74 -1.00
CA ILE A 40 8.53 -17.45 -1.59
C ILE A 40 7.98 -17.71 -3.00
N ILE A 41 6.77 -17.26 -3.28
CA ILE A 41 6.14 -17.47 -4.59
C ILE A 41 6.02 -16.12 -5.29
N SER A 42 6.62 -16.02 -6.48
CA SER A 42 6.59 -14.82 -7.32
C SER A 42 5.81 -15.07 -8.61
N LYS A 43 4.82 -14.22 -8.89
CA LYS A 43 4.08 -14.25 -10.17
C LYS A 43 4.98 -13.82 -11.35
N SER A 44 6.01 -13.01 -11.08
CA SER A 44 7.09 -12.63 -12.00
C SER A 44 8.44 -13.19 -11.52
N LEU A 45 9.53 -12.68 -12.06
CA LEU A 45 10.88 -13.05 -11.65
C LEU A 45 11.25 -12.42 -10.30
N PHE A 46 12.03 -13.13 -9.51
CA PHE A 46 12.61 -12.65 -8.26
C PHE A 46 13.37 -11.33 -8.46
N GLY A 47 13.02 -10.32 -7.69
CA GLY A 47 13.57 -8.98 -7.83
C GLY A 47 12.88 -8.08 -8.87
N LYS A 48 11.79 -8.53 -9.51
CA LYS A 48 11.00 -7.75 -10.50
C LYS A 48 9.66 -7.23 -9.98
N ALA A 49 9.44 -7.31 -8.67
CA ALA A 49 8.20 -6.83 -8.05
C ALA A 49 8.01 -5.32 -8.22
N HIS A 50 6.75 -4.86 -8.21
CA HIS A 50 6.41 -3.44 -8.39
C HIS A 50 7.11 -2.49 -7.40
N THR A 51 7.50 -2.97 -6.22
CA THR A 51 8.27 -2.17 -5.24
C THR A 51 9.52 -1.51 -5.86
N VAL A 52 10.15 -2.11 -6.91
CA VAL A 52 11.32 -1.52 -7.60
C VAL A 52 11.01 -0.16 -8.25
N MET A 53 9.74 0.10 -8.56
CA MET A 53 9.27 1.33 -9.19
C MET A 53 9.05 2.48 -8.19
N ALA A 54 9.25 2.23 -6.89
CA ALA A 54 9.08 3.27 -5.87
C ALA A 54 10.34 4.15 -5.80
N GLU A 55 10.18 5.44 -6.06
CA GLU A 55 11.29 6.36 -6.30
C GLU A 55 11.52 7.32 -5.12
N GLY A 56 10.44 7.65 -4.37
CA GLY A 56 10.45 8.78 -3.44
C GLY A 56 11.30 8.60 -2.18
N GLY A 57 11.29 7.42 -1.58
CA GLY A 57 11.93 7.13 -0.28
C GLY A 57 11.01 6.43 0.70
N ALA A 58 11.57 5.89 1.76
CA ALA A 58 10.86 5.23 2.86
C ALA A 58 10.71 6.18 4.05
N ALA A 59 9.48 6.44 4.49
CA ALA A 59 9.19 7.34 5.60
C ALA A 59 9.58 6.73 6.94
N ALA A 60 10.51 7.37 7.64
CA ALA A 60 10.98 6.96 8.97
C ALA A 60 11.45 8.19 9.76
N ALA A 61 10.87 8.41 10.92
CA ALA A 61 11.17 9.57 11.77
C ALA A 61 12.50 9.37 12.53
N MET A 62 13.63 9.49 11.82
CA MET A 62 14.98 9.26 12.35
C MET A 62 15.58 10.52 13.01
N GLY A 63 15.02 11.71 12.76
CA GLY A 63 15.54 12.96 13.29
C GLY A 63 16.91 13.40 12.73
N ASN A 64 17.36 12.82 11.61
CA ASN A 64 18.69 13.05 11.07
C ASN A 64 18.88 14.42 10.42
N VAL A 65 17.84 14.88 9.69
CA VAL A 65 17.83 16.17 8.99
C VAL A 65 17.16 17.25 9.83
N ASN A 66 16.09 16.90 10.54
CA ASN A 66 15.41 17.78 11.48
C ASN A 66 15.22 17.05 12.82
N SER A 67 15.90 17.50 13.86
CA SER A 67 15.87 16.86 15.19
C SER A 67 14.53 16.95 15.92
N ARG A 68 13.59 17.78 15.44
CA ARG A 68 12.21 17.84 15.94
C ARG A 68 11.36 16.67 15.46
N ASP A 69 11.79 15.96 14.39
CA ASP A 69 11.06 14.81 13.87
C ASP A 69 11.22 13.59 14.79
N ASN A 70 10.09 12.96 15.11
CA ASN A 70 10.00 11.80 15.96
C ASN A 70 8.76 10.97 15.61
N TRP A 71 8.57 9.83 16.26
CA TRP A 71 7.46 8.92 15.96
C TRP A 71 6.08 9.56 16.23
N GLN A 72 5.94 10.46 17.23
CA GLN A 72 4.65 11.11 17.51
C GLN A 72 4.26 12.05 16.36
N VAL A 73 5.23 12.80 15.81
CA VAL A 73 4.99 13.65 14.63
C VAL A 73 4.64 12.80 13.42
N HIS A 74 5.36 11.68 13.19
CA HIS A 74 5.05 10.76 12.09
C HIS A 74 3.65 10.15 12.24
N PHE A 75 3.27 9.75 13.44
CA PHE A 75 1.93 9.25 13.75
C PHE A 75 0.85 10.32 13.46
N ARG A 76 1.03 11.56 13.96
CA ARG A 76 0.11 12.66 13.68
C ARG A 76 -0.09 12.89 12.18
N ASP A 77 1.00 12.98 11.43
CA ASP A 77 0.93 13.20 9.98
C ASP A 77 0.20 12.05 9.29
N THR A 78 0.46 10.81 9.69
CA THR A 78 -0.20 9.62 9.15
C THR A 78 -1.70 9.64 9.42
N MET A 79 -2.13 9.98 10.64
CA MET A 79 -3.54 10.09 11.00
C MET A 79 -4.24 11.23 10.24
N ARG A 80 -3.59 12.40 10.13
CA ARG A 80 -4.07 13.55 9.32
C ARG A 80 -4.19 13.19 7.85
N GLY A 81 -3.17 12.54 7.31
CA GLY A 81 -3.14 12.08 5.92
C GLY A 81 -4.29 11.13 5.61
N GLY A 82 -4.55 10.16 6.46
CA GLY A 82 -5.66 9.22 6.37
C GLY A 82 -7.01 9.77 6.81
N LYS A 83 -7.11 11.08 7.10
CA LYS A 83 -8.33 11.78 7.54
C LYS A 83 -8.98 11.10 8.75
N PHE A 84 -8.18 10.62 9.69
CA PHE A 84 -8.57 9.92 10.92
C PHE A 84 -9.40 8.64 10.72
N LEU A 85 -9.35 8.03 9.55
CA LEU A 85 -9.95 6.72 9.28
C LEU A 85 -8.94 5.56 9.42
N ASN A 86 -7.71 5.87 9.77
CA ASN A 86 -6.66 4.88 10.02
C ASN A 86 -7.01 3.98 11.22
N ASN A 87 -6.62 2.71 11.14
CA ASN A 87 -6.42 1.93 12.36
C ASN A 87 -5.26 2.56 13.14
N PHE A 88 -5.57 3.23 14.24
CA PHE A 88 -4.58 4.00 15.02
C PHE A 88 -3.44 3.12 15.53
N ARG A 89 -3.71 1.83 15.84
CA ARG A 89 -2.68 0.90 16.32
C ARG A 89 -1.67 0.58 15.22
N MET A 90 -2.14 0.37 13.98
CA MET A 90 -1.23 0.19 12.86
C MET A 90 -0.39 1.45 12.60
N ALA A 91 -1.00 2.63 12.61
CA ALA A 91 -0.28 3.89 12.43
C ALA A 91 0.77 4.13 13.54
N GLU A 92 0.45 3.77 14.79
CA GLU A 92 1.39 3.85 15.91
C GLU A 92 2.58 2.91 15.74
N LEU A 93 2.30 1.62 15.45
CA LEU A 93 3.34 0.60 15.24
C LEU A 93 4.25 0.98 14.09
N HIS A 94 3.66 1.42 12.99
CA HIS A 94 4.40 1.89 11.82
C HIS A 94 5.35 3.04 12.18
N ALA A 95 4.84 4.11 12.81
CA ALA A 95 5.63 5.28 13.15
C ALA A 95 6.77 4.95 14.14
N LYS A 96 6.53 4.06 15.10
CA LYS A 96 7.53 3.64 16.09
C LYS A 96 8.61 2.74 15.52
N GLU A 97 8.25 1.82 14.62
CA GLU A 97 9.17 0.77 14.16
C GLU A 97 9.90 1.13 12.85
N ALA A 98 9.35 2.03 12.02
CA ALA A 98 9.94 2.38 10.74
C ALA A 98 11.44 2.79 10.83
N PRO A 99 11.91 3.60 11.80
CA PRO A 99 13.31 3.94 11.92
C PRO A 99 14.21 2.70 12.06
N GLN A 100 13.82 1.75 12.89
CA GLN A 100 14.59 0.52 13.08
C GLN A 100 14.61 -0.34 11.81
N ARG A 101 13.53 -0.34 11.02
CA ARG A 101 13.50 -1.08 9.74
C ARG A 101 14.47 -0.51 8.72
N ILE A 102 14.65 0.81 8.70
CA ILE A 102 15.67 1.45 7.85
C ILE A 102 17.08 1.06 8.29
N TRP A 103 17.37 1.05 9.59
CA TRP A 103 18.66 0.56 10.11
C TRP A 103 18.90 -0.91 9.80
N GLU A 104 17.89 -1.77 9.85
CA GLU A 104 18.02 -3.18 9.45
C GLU A 104 18.41 -3.31 7.97
N LEU A 105 17.81 -2.50 7.07
CA LEU A 105 18.20 -2.50 5.66
C LEU A 105 19.68 -2.07 5.49
N GLU A 106 20.15 -1.10 6.25
CA GLU A 106 21.54 -0.70 6.23
C GLU A 106 22.46 -1.85 6.67
N THR A 107 22.09 -2.58 7.73
CA THR A 107 22.85 -3.79 8.16
C THR A 107 22.82 -4.90 7.11
N TYR A 108 21.82 -4.93 6.23
CA TYR A 108 21.75 -5.86 5.10
C TYR A 108 22.51 -5.36 3.85
N GLY A 109 23.06 -4.12 3.90
CA GLY A 109 23.88 -3.54 2.85
C GLY A 109 23.17 -2.55 1.94
N ALA A 110 22.09 -1.88 2.41
CA ALA A 110 21.48 -0.78 1.68
C ALA A 110 22.39 0.47 1.73
N LEU A 111 22.48 1.16 0.58
CA LEU A 111 23.36 2.32 0.41
C LEU A 111 22.53 3.60 0.33
N PHE A 112 21.96 4.02 1.47
CA PHE A 112 21.20 5.27 1.56
C PHE A 112 22.08 6.50 1.33
N ASP A 113 21.51 7.53 0.74
CA ASP A 113 22.14 8.85 0.61
C ASP A 113 22.46 9.42 2.00
N ARG A 114 23.57 10.21 2.08
CA ARG A 114 24.09 10.73 3.35
C ARG A 114 24.02 12.24 3.43
N THR A 115 23.83 12.72 4.64
CA THR A 115 24.08 14.12 5.01
C THR A 115 25.59 14.37 5.06
N LYS A 116 25.99 15.65 5.14
CA LYS A 116 27.43 16.03 5.22
C LYS A 116 28.13 15.47 6.48
N ASP A 117 27.37 15.24 7.56
CA ASP A 117 27.84 14.64 8.82
C ASP A 117 27.69 13.10 8.85
N GLY A 118 27.39 12.46 7.69
CA GLY A 118 27.42 11.01 7.52
C GLY A 118 26.15 10.27 7.95
N LYS A 119 25.10 10.98 8.40
CA LYS A 119 23.82 10.36 8.74
C LYS A 119 23.02 10.00 7.47
N ILE A 120 22.06 9.06 7.57
CA ILE A 120 21.13 8.80 6.48
C ILE A 120 20.36 10.08 6.16
N SER A 121 20.41 10.51 4.89
CA SER A 121 19.68 11.68 4.41
C SER A 121 18.18 11.41 4.35
N GLN A 122 17.39 12.45 4.59
CA GLN A 122 15.93 12.40 4.55
C GLN A 122 15.39 13.57 3.74
N ARG A 123 14.42 13.33 2.86
CA ARG A 123 13.81 14.37 2.00
C ARG A 123 12.37 14.69 2.40
N ASN A 124 11.91 15.85 1.95
CA ASN A 124 10.53 16.32 2.09
C ASN A 124 9.59 15.58 1.14
N PHE A 125 8.37 15.33 1.62
CA PHE A 125 7.25 14.87 0.80
C PHE A 125 5.93 15.47 1.29
N GLY A 126 4.92 15.47 0.42
CA GLY A 126 3.61 16.03 0.72
C GLY A 126 2.95 15.37 1.93
N GLY A 127 2.35 16.18 2.80
CA GLY A 127 1.63 15.73 3.98
C GLY A 127 2.51 15.42 5.21
N HIS A 128 3.83 15.37 5.08
CA HIS A 128 4.76 15.24 6.20
C HIS A 128 5.21 16.59 6.75
N GLU A 129 5.19 16.77 8.06
CA GLU A 129 5.60 18.01 8.71
C GLU A 129 7.10 18.25 8.57
N TYR A 130 7.92 17.20 8.71
CA TYR A 130 9.38 17.28 8.60
C TYR A 130 9.92 16.32 7.51
N PRO A 131 11.15 16.60 7.00
CA PRO A 131 11.85 15.68 6.12
C PRO A 131 12.08 14.35 6.82
N ARG A 132 11.52 13.24 6.31
CA ARG A 132 11.69 11.93 6.94
C ARG A 132 11.88 10.76 5.97
N LEU A 133 11.88 11.00 4.66
CA LEU A 133 12.00 9.93 3.69
C LEU A 133 13.47 9.58 3.46
N ALA A 134 13.93 8.47 4.04
CA ALA A 134 15.23 7.86 3.73
C ALA A 134 15.22 7.40 2.27
N HIS A 135 16.25 7.76 1.50
CA HIS A 135 16.24 7.59 0.05
C HIS A 135 17.61 7.24 -0.55
N VAL A 136 17.58 6.73 -1.79
CA VAL A 136 18.74 6.53 -2.66
C VAL A 136 18.41 7.22 -3.99
N GLY A 137 18.78 8.49 -4.16
CA GLY A 137 18.35 9.30 -5.29
C GLY A 137 16.84 9.19 -5.49
N ASP A 138 16.41 8.93 -6.74
CA ASP A 138 15.04 8.61 -7.12
C ASP A 138 14.85 7.10 -7.43
N ARG A 139 15.59 6.21 -6.73
CA ARG A 139 15.62 4.75 -6.97
C ARG A 139 15.51 3.94 -5.67
N THR A 140 14.85 4.46 -4.67
CA THR A 140 14.80 3.85 -3.33
C THR A 140 14.18 2.46 -3.34
N GLY A 141 13.12 2.23 -4.10
CA GLY A 141 12.47 0.91 -4.18
C GLY A 141 13.36 -0.16 -4.80
N LEU A 142 14.14 0.20 -5.83
CA LEU A 142 15.12 -0.70 -6.44
C LEU A 142 16.20 -1.09 -5.42
N GLU A 143 16.74 -0.15 -4.67
CA GLU A 143 17.73 -0.44 -3.63
C GLU A 143 17.17 -1.31 -2.52
N LEU A 144 15.93 -1.06 -2.10
CA LEU A 144 15.23 -1.84 -1.10
C LEU A 144 15.08 -3.31 -1.54
N ILE A 145 14.60 -3.53 -2.76
CA ILE A 145 14.45 -4.89 -3.32
C ILE A 145 15.80 -5.56 -3.47
N ARG A 146 16.82 -4.87 -4.02
CA ARG A 146 18.19 -5.38 -4.13
C ARG A 146 18.71 -5.88 -2.77
N THR A 147 18.52 -5.08 -1.75
CA THR A 147 19.00 -5.38 -0.39
C THR A 147 18.28 -6.58 0.23
N LEU A 148 16.95 -6.63 0.16
CA LEU A 148 16.18 -7.76 0.67
C LEU A 148 16.45 -9.04 -0.12
N GLN A 149 16.59 -8.95 -1.43
CA GLN A 149 16.96 -10.07 -2.30
C GLN A 149 18.36 -10.61 -1.94
N GLN A 150 19.34 -9.74 -1.73
CA GLN A 150 20.68 -10.11 -1.29
C GLN A 150 20.63 -10.81 0.08
N LYS A 151 19.76 -10.36 1.01
CA LYS A 151 19.59 -11.03 2.30
C LYS A 151 19.01 -12.43 2.14
N ILE A 152 18.03 -12.65 1.25
CA ILE A 152 17.50 -13.99 0.93
C ILE A 152 18.63 -14.89 0.41
N VAL A 153 19.41 -14.41 -0.57
CA VAL A 153 20.56 -15.18 -1.11
C VAL A 153 21.58 -15.50 -0.03
N SER A 154 21.86 -14.57 0.89
CA SER A 154 22.74 -14.81 2.05
C SER A 154 22.22 -15.94 2.95
N LEU A 155 20.90 -15.98 3.21
CA LEU A 155 20.26 -17.05 3.98
C LEU A 155 20.32 -18.40 3.24
N GLN A 156 20.15 -18.41 1.92
CA GLN A 156 20.32 -19.62 1.10
C GLN A 156 21.78 -20.14 1.13
N GLN A 157 22.77 -19.24 1.12
CA GLN A 157 24.17 -19.61 1.28
C GLN A 157 24.46 -20.21 2.66
N GLU A 158 23.82 -19.67 3.71
CA GLU A 158 23.88 -20.25 5.05
C GLU A 158 23.25 -21.65 5.06
N ASP A 159 22.08 -21.84 4.43
CA ASP A 159 21.43 -23.14 4.29
C ASP A 159 22.34 -24.16 3.57
N LYS A 160 23.02 -23.72 2.51
CA LYS A 160 24.01 -24.60 1.83
C LYS A 160 25.12 -25.04 2.75
N ARG A 161 25.65 -24.15 3.59
CA ARG A 161 26.72 -24.48 4.54
C ARG A 161 26.26 -25.41 5.67
N THR A 162 25.05 -25.18 6.19
CA THR A 162 24.53 -25.87 7.37
C THR A 162 23.75 -27.14 7.07
N HIS A 163 23.06 -27.17 5.91
CA HIS A 163 22.13 -28.24 5.53
C HIS A 163 22.46 -28.91 4.18
N GLY A 164 23.51 -28.48 3.49
CA GLY A 164 23.97 -29.10 2.25
C GLY A 164 23.20 -28.65 0.97
N SER A 165 22.12 -27.85 1.09
CA SER A 165 21.34 -27.33 -0.05
C SER A 165 21.00 -25.86 0.14
N TYR A 166 21.02 -25.08 -0.95
CA TYR A 166 20.56 -23.68 -0.96
C TYR A 166 19.08 -23.54 -0.61
N ASP A 167 18.27 -24.54 -0.96
CA ASP A 167 16.80 -24.56 -0.81
C ASP A 167 16.34 -25.30 0.46
N ALA A 168 17.25 -25.58 1.39
CA ALA A 168 16.92 -26.42 2.55
C ALA A 168 15.85 -25.80 3.45
N ARG A 169 15.92 -24.47 3.68
CA ARG A 169 15.01 -23.74 4.56
C ARG A 169 14.27 -22.60 3.90
N ILE A 170 14.81 -21.99 2.84
CA ILE A 170 14.17 -20.93 2.10
C ILE A 170 14.33 -21.14 0.60
N ARG A 171 13.22 -21.19 -0.13
CA ARG A 171 13.23 -21.39 -1.58
C ARG A 171 12.32 -20.37 -2.27
N VAL A 172 12.76 -19.90 -3.43
CA VAL A 172 11.99 -19.01 -4.33
C VAL A 172 11.43 -19.83 -5.47
N PHE A 173 10.17 -19.59 -5.81
CA PHE A 173 9.44 -20.13 -6.96
C PHE A 173 9.03 -18.97 -7.86
N ASP A 174 9.79 -18.80 -8.91
CA ASP A 174 9.57 -17.76 -9.90
C ASP A 174 8.45 -18.12 -10.89
N GLU A 175 7.84 -17.10 -11.52
CA GLU A 175 6.80 -17.23 -12.54
C GLU A 175 5.71 -18.23 -12.16
N THR A 176 5.34 -18.22 -10.89
CA THR A 176 4.34 -19.11 -10.30
C THR A 176 3.14 -18.30 -9.84
N THR A 177 1.97 -18.63 -10.37
CA THR A 177 0.69 -18.01 -9.98
C THR A 177 -0.06 -18.95 -9.04
N ILE A 178 -0.49 -18.43 -7.88
CA ILE A 178 -1.43 -19.12 -6.99
C ILE A 178 -2.85 -18.74 -7.39
N THR A 179 -3.68 -19.75 -7.58
CA THR A 179 -5.08 -19.58 -7.98
C THR A 179 -6.07 -19.87 -6.86
N GLU A 180 -5.70 -20.74 -5.89
CA GLU A 180 -6.56 -21.09 -4.77
C GLU A 180 -5.77 -21.29 -3.47
N LEU A 181 -6.34 -20.87 -2.33
CA LEU A 181 -5.93 -21.30 -1.00
C LEU A 181 -6.76 -22.53 -0.59
N LEU A 182 -6.10 -23.53 -0.05
CA LEU A 182 -6.72 -24.79 0.33
C LEU A 182 -6.88 -24.86 1.85
N LEU A 183 -8.07 -25.28 2.29
CA LEU A 183 -8.45 -25.27 3.70
C LEU A 183 -8.67 -26.69 4.23
N ASP A 184 -8.43 -26.87 5.53
CA ASP A 184 -8.87 -27.98 6.37
C ASP A 184 -9.82 -27.43 7.45
N GLY A 185 -11.11 -27.48 7.19
CA GLY A 185 -12.10 -26.75 7.98
C GLY A 185 -11.90 -25.23 7.83
N ASP A 186 -11.62 -24.57 8.94
CA ASP A 186 -11.36 -23.13 8.99
C ASP A 186 -9.84 -22.76 8.96
N ARG A 187 -8.96 -23.74 8.72
CA ARG A 187 -7.50 -23.53 8.76
C ARG A 187 -6.88 -23.66 7.37
N ILE A 188 -5.91 -22.80 7.09
CA ILE A 188 -5.06 -22.93 5.92
C ILE A 188 -4.35 -24.29 5.98
N ALA A 189 -4.43 -25.05 4.87
CA ALA A 189 -3.74 -26.31 4.66
C ALA A 189 -2.71 -26.22 3.52
N GLY A 190 -2.85 -25.24 2.63
CA GLY A 190 -1.92 -25.03 1.52
C GLY A 190 -2.38 -24.00 0.50
N ALA A 191 -1.62 -23.95 -0.60
CA ALA A 191 -1.90 -23.11 -1.75
C ALA A 191 -1.69 -23.91 -3.04
N PHE A 192 -2.59 -23.73 -4.01
CA PHE A 192 -2.53 -24.38 -5.31
C PHE A 192 -2.32 -23.34 -6.42
N GLY A 193 -1.52 -23.71 -7.40
CA GLY A 193 -1.21 -22.83 -8.52
C GLY A 193 -0.56 -23.56 -9.69
N TYR A 194 0.11 -22.78 -10.53
CA TYR A 194 0.80 -23.30 -11.71
C TYR A 194 2.03 -22.47 -12.06
N TYR A 195 3.00 -23.10 -12.72
CA TYR A 195 4.12 -22.41 -13.37
C TYR A 195 3.64 -21.74 -14.65
N ARG A 196 3.87 -20.45 -14.81
CA ARG A 196 3.41 -19.66 -15.96
C ARG A 196 4.08 -20.09 -17.27
N GLU A 197 5.34 -20.51 -17.20
CA GLU A 197 6.10 -20.98 -18.35
C GLU A 197 5.54 -22.30 -18.89
N SER A 198 5.50 -23.33 -18.05
CA SER A 198 5.15 -24.71 -18.45
C SER A 198 3.65 -24.98 -18.42
N GLY A 199 2.91 -24.26 -17.58
CA GLY A 199 1.52 -24.56 -17.25
C GLY A 199 1.35 -25.80 -16.36
N GLU A 200 2.43 -26.35 -15.80
CA GLU A 200 2.38 -27.45 -14.86
C GLU A 200 1.83 -26.99 -13.50
N PHE A 201 1.00 -27.81 -12.88
CA PHE A 201 0.40 -27.51 -11.59
C PHE A 201 1.35 -27.78 -10.44
N ILE A 202 1.24 -26.95 -9.41
CA ILE A 202 2.03 -27.03 -8.18
C ILE A 202 1.13 -26.87 -6.96
N LEU A 203 1.41 -27.68 -5.94
CA LEU A 203 0.73 -27.67 -4.65
C LEU A 203 1.75 -27.42 -3.54
N PHE A 204 1.53 -26.38 -2.76
CA PHE A 204 2.24 -26.12 -1.52
C PHE A 204 1.39 -26.53 -0.33
N GLU A 205 1.81 -27.54 0.40
CA GLU A 205 1.18 -27.94 1.66
C GLU A 205 1.85 -27.17 2.82
N ALA A 206 1.11 -26.27 3.45
CA ALA A 206 1.61 -25.41 4.51
C ALA A 206 0.49 -24.96 5.44
N PRO A 207 0.71 -24.95 6.77
CA PRO A 207 -0.27 -24.50 7.75
C PRO A 207 -0.40 -22.98 7.85
N ALA A 208 0.54 -22.21 7.30
CA ALA A 208 0.51 -20.76 7.31
C ALA A 208 0.82 -20.17 5.93
N VAL A 209 0.03 -19.17 5.53
CA VAL A 209 0.22 -18.39 4.30
C VAL A 209 0.28 -16.91 4.65
N VAL A 210 1.27 -16.21 4.09
CA VAL A 210 1.37 -14.74 4.14
C VAL A 210 1.10 -14.18 2.75
N LEU A 211 0.03 -13.40 2.60
CA LEU A 211 -0.27 -12.67 1.38
C LEU A 211 0.53 -11.35 1.34
N ALA A 212 1.28 -11.15 0.27
CA ALA A 212 2.07 -9.95 0.01
C ALA A 212 2.03 -9.59 -1.50
N THR A 213 0.85 -9.74 -2.10
CA THR A 213 0.63 -9.74 -3.54
C THR A 213 0.49 -8.35 -4.18
N GLY A 214 0.58 -7.28 -3.39
CA GLY A 214 0.37 -5.91 -3.87
C GLY A 214 -1.11 -5.60 -4.10
N GLY A 215 -1.40 -4.64 -4.98
CA GLY A 215 -2.71 -4.02 -5.13
C GLY A 215 -3.56 -4.51 -6.30
N VAL A 216 -4.43 -3.62 -6.82
CA VAL A 216 -5.54 -3.93 -7.73
C VAL A 216 -5.55 -3.06 -8.99
N GLY A 217 -4.52 -2.24 -9.23
CA GLY A 217 -4.57 -1.15 -10.21
C GLY A 217 -4.75 -1.59 -11.66
N ARG A 218 -4.57 -2.87 -12.01
CA ARG A 218 -4.81 -3.38 -13.37
C ARG A 218 -6.29 -3.45 -13.75
N SER A 219 -7.18 -3.26 -12.79
CA SER A 219 -8.61 -3.00 -13.06
C SER A 219 -8.86 -1.63 -13.71
N TYR A 220 -7.84 -0.76 -13.78
CA TYR A 220 -7.88 0.56 -14.42
C TYR A 220 -6.97 0.58 -15.65
N LYS A 221 -7.40 1.25 -16.72
CA LYS A 221 -6.61 1.38 -17.94
C LYS A 221 -5.38 2.27 -17.75
N VAL A 222 -5.56 3.40 -17.03
CA VAL A 222 -4.49 4.35 -16.72
C VAL A 222 -4.01 4.06 -15.30
N THR A 223 -2.89 3.36 -15.19
CA THR A 223 -2.33 2.93 -13.91
C THR A 223 -0.81 2.95 -13.94
N SER A 224 -0.20 3.31 -12.82
CA SER A 224 1.24 3.19 -12.59
C SER A 224 1.67 1.77 -12.18
N ASN A 225 0.70 0.88 -11.93
CA ASN A 225 0.96 -0.44 -11.42
C ASN A 225 1.44 -1.41 -12.49
N SER A 226 2.36 -2.30 -12.13
CA SER A 226 2.82 -3.39 -12.97
C SER A 226 1.71 -4.40 -13.28
N TRP A 227 1.97 -5.28 -14.22
CA TRP A 227 0.98 -6.24 -14.73
C TRP A 227 0.50 -7.27 -13.70
N GLU A 228 1.25 -7.47 -12.62
CA GLU A 228 0.92 -8.42 -11.54
C GLU A 228 -0.22 -7.92 -10.63
N TYR A 229 -0.58 -6.65 -10.69
CA TYR A 229 -1.53 -5.99 -9.76
C TYR A 229 -2.99 -6.28 -10.12
N THR A 230 -3.35 -7.55 -10.15
CA THR A 230 -4.66 -8.07 -10.55
C THR A 230 -5.59 -8.40 -9.37
N GLY A 231 -5.22 -8.01 -8.15
CA GLY A 231 -6.05 -8.24 -6.95
C GLY A 231 -6.05 -9.67 -6.44
N ASP A 232 -5.03 -10.46 -6.79
CA ASP A 232 -4.99 -11.90 -6.48
C ASP A 232 -5.13 -12.19 -4.99
N GLY A 233 -4.32 -11.55 -4.15
CA GLY A 233 -4.37 -11.79 -2.71
C GLY A 233 -5.67 -11.36 -2.06
N HIS A 234 -6.28 -10.27 -2.53
CA HIS A 234 -7.60 -9.84 -2.07
C HIS A 234 -8.66 -10.90 -2.38
N ALA A 235 -8.69 -11.38 -3.62
CA ALA A 235 -9.64 -12.39 -4.05
C ALA A 235 -9.39 -13.76 -3.37
N LEU A 236 -8.14 -14.16 -3.21
CA LEU A 236 -7.75 -15.38 -2.49
C LEU A 236 -8.19 -15.31 -1.02
N ALA A 237 -7.98 -14.17 -0.36
CA ALA A 237 -8.40 -13.94 1.03
C ALA A 237 -9.93 -14.07 1.18
N LEU A 238 -10.70 -13.39 0.31
CA LEU A 238 -12.16 -13.47 0.31
C LEU A 238 -12.66 -14.92 0.12
N ARG A 239 -12.13 -15.64 -0.87
CA ARG A 239 -12.54 -17.04 -1.11
C ARG A 239 -12.15 -17.96 0.03
N ALA A 240 -11.09 -17.67 0.76
CA ALA A 240 -10.70 -18.39 1.97
C ALA A 240 -11.53 -18.04 3.21
N GLY A 241 -12.44 -17.06 3.12
CA GLY A 241 -13.30 -16.64 4.23
C GLY A 241 -12.75 -15.49 5.06
N ALA A 242 -11.71 -14.80 4.60
CA ALA A 242 -11.27 -13.54 5.19
C ALA A 242 -12.12 -12.36 4.72
N THR A 243 -12.00 -11.23 5.40
CA THR A 243 -12.69 -9.98 5.06
C THR A 243 -11.74 -8.95 4.42
N LEU A 244 -12.30 -8.09 3.55
CA LEU A 244 -11.61 -6.91 3.03
C LEU A 244 -12.21 -5.65 3.65
N ILE A 245 -11.35 -4.67 3.97
CA ILE A 245 -11.76 -3.42 4.62
C ILE A 245 -11.52 -2.23 3.69
N ASN A 246 -12.50 -1.30 3.63
CA ASN A 246 -12.36 0.04 3.03
C ASN A 246 -11.88 0.04 1.57
N MET A 247 -12.40 -0.85 0.74
CA MET A 247 -12.00 -1.04 -0.66
C MET A 247 -12.33 0.15 -1.58
N GLU A 248 -13.18 1.09 -1.14
CA GLU A 248 -13.51 2.32 -1.85
C GLU A 248 -12.35 3.32 -1.95
N PHE A 249 -11.33 3.19 -1.09
CA PHE A 249 -10.21 4.12 -1.06
C PHE A 249 -9.08 3.69 -1.99
N LEU A 250 -9.12 4.28 -3.17
CA LEU A 250 -8.08 4.15 -4.20
C LEU A 250 -7.36 5.48 -4.37
N GLN A 251 -6.04 5.46 -4.23
CA GLN A 251 -5.20 6.62 -4.45
C GLN A 251 -4.84 6.73 -5.93
N PHE A 252 -5.20 7.86 -6.54
CA PHE A 252 -4.66 8.26 -7.82
C PHE A 252 -3.44 9.13 -7.58
N HIS A 253 -2.28 8.72 -8.11
CA HIS A 253 -1.10 9.56 -8.07
C HIS A 253 -1.31 10.75 -9.01
N PRO A 254 -1.03 11.99 -8.58
CA PRO A 254 -1.32 13.17 -9.38
C PRO A 254 -0.58 13.18 -10.71
N THR A 255 0.65 12.66 -10.72
CA THR A 255 1.58 12.78 -11.83
C THR A 255 1.99 11.39 -12.34
N GLY A 256 1.38 10.99 -13.45
CA GLY A 256 1.79 9.91 -14.35
C GLY A 256 2.06 10.47 -15.73
N MET A 257 2.88 9.81 -16.55
CA MET A 257 3.07 10.19 -17.96
C MET A 257 1.73 10.12 -18.70
N VAL A 258 1.43 11.09 -19.54
CA VAL A 258 0.23 11.08 -20.39
C VAL A 258 0.56 10.89 -21.87
N TRP A 259 1.79 11.11 -22.26
CA TRP A 259 2.29 10.98 -23.61
C TRP A 259 3.66 10.30 -23.66
N PRO A 260 3.97 9.48 -24.68
CA PRO A 260 3.06 8.94 -25.70
C PRO A 260 2.03 7.94 -25.11
N PRO A 261 0.97 7.56 -25.86
CA PRO A 261 -0.09 6.67 -25.35
C PRO A 261 0.39 5.32 -24.82
N SER A 262 1.48 4.78 -25.37
CA SER A 262 2.08 3.50 -24.97
C SER A 262 2.64 3.49 -23.54
N VAL A 263 2.95 4.67 -22.98
CA VAL A 263 3.53 4.82 -21.64
C VAL A 263 2.58 5.55 -20.68
N LYS A 264 1.34 5.78 -21.11
CA LYS A 264 0.34 6.47 -20.31
C LYS A 264 0.11 5.76 -18.98
N GLY A 265 0.24 6.50 -17.89
CA GLY A 265 0.09 6.00 -16.53
C GLY A 265 1.41 5.70 -15.81
N ILE A 266 2.55 5.58 -16.51
CA ILE A 266 3.85 5.36 -15.86
C ILE A 266 4.11 6.49 -14.85
N LEU A 267 4.59 6.12 -13.65
CA LEU A 267 4.79 7.04 -12.54
C LEU A 267 5.77 8.17 -12.89
N VAL A 268 5.40 9.39 -12.51
CA VAL A 268 6.30 10.54 -12.41
C VAL A 268 6.40 10.92 -10.94
N THR A 269 7.58 10.74 -10.37
CA THR A 269 7.79 10.80 -8.91
C THR A 269 7.39 12.14 -8.30
N GLU A 270 6.84 12.11 -7.09
CA GLU A 270 6.56 13.30 -6.29
C GLU A 270 7.84 14.10 -5.96
N SER A 271 9.02 13.48 -6.04
CA SER A 271 10.30 14.14 -5.83
C SER A 271 10.49 15.34 -6.75
N VAL A 272 9.94 15.31 -7.98
CA VAL A 272 10.00 16.46 -8.90
C VAL A 272 9.34 17.70 -8.26
N ARG A 273 8.15 17.53 -7.64
CA ARG A 273 7.45 18.61 -6.92
C ARG A 273 8.15 18.95 -5.62
N GLY A 274 8.68 17.94 -4.93
CA GLY A 274 9.48 18.10 -3.71
C GLY A 274 10.77 18.92 -3.92
N ASP A 275 11.38 18.79 -5.09
CA ASP A 275 12.58 19.53 -5.48
C ASP A 275 12.28 20.89 -6.15
N GLY A 276 11.02 21.31 -6.21
CA GLY A 276 10.64 22.64 -6.68
C GLY A 276 9.85 22.69 -7.99
N GLY A 277 9.50 21.55 -8.59
CA GLY A 277 8.67 21.49 -9.80
C GLY A 277 7.28 22.06 -9.56
N ILE A 278 6.80 22.88 -10.49
CA ILE A 278 5.50 23.56 -10.44
C ILE A 278 4.53 23.02 -11.47
N LEU A 279 3.23 23.04 -11.13
CA LEU A 279 2.15 22.58 -12.01
C LEU A 279 1.52 23.76 -12.76
N LYS A 280 1.50 23.68 -14.10
CA LYS A 280 0.91 24.68 -14.99
C LYS A 280 -0.16 24.03 -15.89
N ASN A 281 -1.28 24.72 -16.09
CA ASN A 281 -2.28 24.32 -17.09
C ASN A 281 -1.84 24.69 -18.52
N SER A 282 -2.67 24.41 -19.53
CA SER A 282 -2.39 24.73 -20.94
C SER A 282 -2.26 26.24 -21.23
N GLU A 283 -2.81 27.08 -20.36
CA GLU A 283 -2.72 28.54 -20.44
C GLU A 283 -1.45 29.09 -19.78
N GLY A 284 -0.60 28.21 -19.21
CA GLY A 284 0.63 28.58 -18.50
C GLY A 284 0.40 29.04 -17.06
N LYS A 285 -0.82 29.01 -16.54
CA LYS A 285 -1.13 29.39 -15.16
C LYS A 285 -0.67 28.32 -14.18
N ARG A 286 0.03 28.73 -13.11
CA ARG A 286 0.35 27.91 -11.92
C ARG A 286 -0.91 27.78 -11.07
N PHE A 287 -1.78 26.79 -11.37
CA PHE A 287 -3.17 26.73 -10.93
C PHE A 287 -3.37 26.22 -9.50
N MET A 288 -2.41 25.57 -8.89
CA MET A 288 -2.59 24.90 -7.59
C MET A 288 -3.06 25.82 -6.45
N PHE A 289 -2.76 27.14 -6.53
CA PHE A 289 -3.23 28.14 -5.55
C PHE A 289 -4.75 28.28 -5.49
N ASP A 290 -5.46 28.01 -6.59
CA ASP A 290 -6.92 28.09 -6.66
C ASP A 290 -7.61 26.89 -5.97
N TYR A 291 -6.85 25.82 -5.69
CA TYR A 291 -7.36 24.55 -5.19
C TYR A 291 -6.93 24.22 -3.75
N VAL A 292 -6.38 25.18 -3.01
CA VAL A 292 -6.00 24.96 -1.60
C VAL A 292 -7.27 24.91 -0.74
N PRO A 293 -7.64 23.74 -0.15
CA PRO A 293 -8.80 23.66 0.71
C PRO A 293 -8.67 24.53 1.96
N ASP A 294 -9.76 25.05 2.49
CA ASP A 294 -9.78 25.93 3.68
C ASP A 294 -9.07 25.30 4.89
N VAL A 295 -9.18 23.99 5.06
CA VAL A 295 -8.53 23.26 6.16
C VAL A 295 -7.01 23.33 6.10
N PHE A 296 -6.43 23.59 4.93
CA PHE A 296 -4.99 23.66 4.69
C PHE A 296 -4.44 25.09 4.53
N ARG A 297 -5.28 26.13 4.36
CA ARG A 297 -4.85 27.51 4.08
C ARG A 297 -3.76 28.05 5.01
N LYS A 298 -3.79 27.67 6.29
CA LYS A 298 -2.77 28.12 7.26
C LYS A 298 -1.39 27.48 7.04
N GLN A 299 -1.32 26.36 6.33
CA GLN A 299 -0.09 25.56 6.14
C GLN A 299 0.54 25.78 4.77
N TYR A 300 -0.23 26.27 3.80
CA TYR A 300 0.19 26.39 2.40
C TYR A 300 0.22 27.86 1.96
N ALA A 301 1.19 28.18 1.09
CA ALA A 301 1.42 29.52 0.57
C ALA A 301 0.22 30.02 -0.24
N GLU A 302 -0.05 31.32 -0.15
CA GLU A 302 -1.09 32.00 -0.91
C GLU A 302 -0.56 32.64 -2.20
N THR A 303 0.77 32.84 -2.28
CA THR A 303 1.40 33.45 -3.46
C THR A 303 2.56 32.64 -3.98
N PRO A 304 2.85 32.71 -5.30
CA PRO A 304 4.02 32.07 -5.89
C PRO A 304 5.35 32.44 -5.22
N GLU A 305 5.50 33.70 -4.85
CA GLU A 305 6.73 34.22 -4.23
C GLU A 305 6.97 33.63 -2.84
N GLU A 306 5.91 33.46 -2.04
CA GLU A 306 6.00 32.79 -0.74
C GLU A 306 6.36 31.31 -0.92
N ALA A 307 5.66 30.61 -1.82
CA ALA A 307 5.90 29.22 -2.13
C ALA A 307 7.35 28.97 -2.61
N ASP A 308 7.90 29.88 -3.40
CA ASP A 308 9.27 29.78 -3.91
C ASP A 308 10.33 30.00 -2.84
N ARG A 309 10.09 30.89 -1.87
CA ARG A 309 10.98 31.08 -0.73
C ARG A 309 11.04 29.89 0.22
N TRP A 310 9.95 29.11 0.32
CA TRP A 310 9.90 27.96 1.22
C TRP A 310 11.04 26.95 1.00
N TYR A 311 11.47 26.73 -0.23
CA TYR A 311 12.55 25.77 -0.52
C TYR A 311 13.91 26.15 0.09
N ASN A 312 14.12 27.44 0.39
CA ASN A 312 15.35 27.95 1.01
C ASN A 312 15.15 28.31 2.49
N ASP A 313 13.94 28.62 2.90
CA ASP A 313 13.59 29.08 4.26
C ASP A 313 12.21 28.50 4.67
N PRO A 314 12.12 27.20 4.96
CA PRO A 314 10.87 26.53 5.30
C PRO A 314 10.31 26.90 6.68
N ASP A 315 11.15 27.46 7.58
CA ASP A 315 10.71 27.84 8.92
C ASP A 315 9.93 29.18 8.93
N ASN A 316 10.13 30.05 7.94
CA ASN A 316 9.51 31.36 7.84
C ASN A 316 8.52 31.51 6.68
N ASN A 317 8.30 30.48 5.89
CA ASN A 317 7.39 30.50 4.73
C ASN A 317 6.45 29.29 4.75
N ARG A 318 5.25 29.48 4.19
CA ARG A 318 4.29 28.37 4.04
C ARG A 318 4.61 27.51 2.83
N ARG A 319 4.24 26.23 2.92
CA ARG A 319 4.54 25.18 1.95
C ARG A 319 3.90 25.46 0.59
N PRO A 320 4.56 25.11 -0.55
CA PRO A 320 3.96 25.22 -1.88
C PRO A 320 2.71 24.35 -2.04
N PRO A 321 1.64 24.84 -2.70
CA PRO A 321 0.42 24.05 -2.95
C PRO A 321 0.63 22.79 -3.78
N GLU A 322 1.70 22.70 -4.57
CA GLU A 322 2.09 21.48 -5.29
C GLU A 322 2.41 20.30 -4.35
N LEU A 323 2.65 20.57 -3.06
CA LEU A 323 2.90 19.58 -2.01
C LEU A 323 1.67 19.33 -1.13
N LEU A 324 0.48 19.70 -1.57
CA LEU A 324 -0.78 19.23 -0.99
C LEU A 324 -0.85 17.69 -1.01
N PRO A 325 -1.68 17.06 -0.17
CA PRO A 325 -1.96 15.63 -0.25
C PRO A 325 -2.33 15.19 -1.66
N ARG A 326 -1.96 13.98 -2.03
CA ARG A 326 -2.09 13.46 -3.42
C ARG A 326 -3.50 13.51 -3.97
N ASP A 327 -4.49 13.23 -3.13
CA ASP A 327 -5.91 13.31 -3.48
C ASP A 327 -6.31 14.73 -3.91
N GLU A 328 -5.83 15.76 -3.21
CA GLU A 328 -6.11 17.17 -3.54
C GLU A 328 -5.48 17.55 -4.89
N VAL A 329 -4.21 17.22 -5.08
CA VAL A 329 -3.50 17.53 -6.33
C VAL A 329 -4.10 16.76 -7.52
N ALA A 330 -4.46 15.49 -7.35
CA ALA A 330 -5.08 14.69 -8.40
C ALA A 330 -6.45 15.24 -8.81
N ARG A 331 -7.28 15.68 -7.84
CA ARG A 331 -8.56 16.34 -8.12
C ARG A 331 -8.37 17.66 -8.87
N ALA A 332 -7.42 18.49 -8.44
CA ALA A 332 -7.12 19.76 -9.09
C ALA A 332 -6.73 19.57 -10.57
N ILE A 333 -5.81 18.63 -10.85
CA ILE A 333 -5.40 18.30 -12.22
C ILE A 333 -6.59 17.77 -13.03
N ASN A 334 -7.38 16.86 -12.45
CA ASN A 334 -8.56 16.30 -13.12
C ASN A 334 -9.60 17.39 -13.46
N THR A 335 -9.78 18.37 -12.57
CA THR A 335 -10.68 19.52 -12.79
C THR A 335 -10.14 20.41 -13.92
N GLU A 336 -8.87 20.78 -13.93
CA GLU A 336 -8.26 21.56 -15.02
C GLU A 336 -8.47 20.87 -16.39
N VAL A 337 -8.26 19.55 -16.45
CA VAL A 337 -8.47 18.77 -17.68
C VAL A 337 -9.95 18.75 -18.11
N LYS A 338 -10.87 18.51 -17.16
CA LYS A 338 -12.33 18.47 -17.45
C LYS A 338 -12.89 19.82 -17.90
N GLU A 339 -12.34 20.91 -17.38
CA GLU A 339 -12.75 22.27 -17.75
C GLU A 339 -12.06 22.80 -19.03
N GLY A 340 -11.34 21.94 -19.75
CA GLY A 340 -10.72 22.27 -21.03
C GLY A 340 -9.41 23.04 -20.93
N ARG A 341 -8.83 23.20 -19.74
CA ARG A 341 -7.51 23.83 -19.51
C ARG A 341 -6.38 22.81 -19.43
N GLY A 342 -6.65 21.56 -19.78
CA GLY A 342 -5.63 20.51 -19.91
C GLY A 342 -4.81 20.60 -21.20
N THR A 343 -3.71 19.85 -21.25
CA THR A 343 -2.92 19.67 -22.47
C THR A 343 -3.67 18.80 -23.49
N PRO A 344 -3.27 18.79 -24.78
CA PRO A 344 -3.89 17.93 -25.80
C PRO A 344 -3.83 16.43 -25.47
N ALA A 345 -2.82 15.99 -24.70
CA ALA A 345 -2.69 14.60 -24.25
C ALA A 345 -3.60 14.26 -23.04
N GLY A 346 -4.32 15.24 -22.49
CA GLY A 346 -5.23 15.08 -21.37
C GLY A 346 -4.55 15.13 -20.00
N GLY A 347 -3.56 16.00 -19.86
CA GLY A 347 -2.81 16.25 -18.62
C GLY A 347 -2.59 17.73 -18.34
N VAL A 348 -1.57 18.04 -17.58
CA VAL A 348 -1.04 19.37 -17.29
C VAL A 348 0.48 19.36 -17.40
N TYR A 349 1.12 20.52 -17.37
CA TYR A 349 2.58 20.62 -17.40
C TYR A 349 3.18 20.60 -15.98
N LEU A 350 4.21 19.77 -15.79
CA LEU A 350 5.07 19.76 -14.60
C LEU A 350 6.43 20.31 -14.99
N ASP A 351 6.74 21.53 -14.52
CA ASP A 351 7.91 22.30 -14.92
C ASP A 351 8.96 22.35 -13.80
N ILE A 352 10.06 21.64 -13.99
CA ILE A 352 11.27 21.70 -13.16
C ILE A 352 12.40 22.47 -13.89
N ALA A 353 12.35 22.52 -15.24
CA ALA A 353 13.38 23.17 -16.04
C ALA A 353 13.56 24.65 -15.71
N SER A 354 12.46 25.36 -15.43
CA SER A 354 12.49 26.77 -15.02
C SER A 354 12.92 26.99 -13.57
N ARG A 355 13.10 25.91 -12.78
CA ARG A 355 13.29 25.98 -11.34
C ARG A 355 14.71 25.69 -10.88
N LEU A 356 15.40 24.77 -11.53
CA LEU A 356 16.73 24.29 -11.16
C LEU A 356 17.68 24.27 -12.36
N PRO A 357 19.00 24.44 -12.13
CA PRO A 357 20.02 24.24 -13.15
C PRO A 357 20.03 22.82 -13.69
N ALA A 358 20.34 22.65 -14.98
CA ALA A 358 20.32 21.35 -15.68
C ALA A 358 21.13 20.26 -14.96
N ASP A 359 22.32 20.60 -14.45
CA ASP A 359 23.19 19.64 -13.74
C ASP A 359 22.60 19.20 -12.41
N GLU A 360 21.89 20.09 -11.71
CA GLU A 360 21.19 19.79 -10.49
C GLU A 360 19.99 18.86 -10.74
N ILE A 361 19.23 19.09 -11.81
CA ILE A 361 18.13 18.20 -12.24
C ILE A 361 18.68 16.81 -12.53
N ARG A 362 19.74 16.67 -13.31
CA ARG A 362 20.36 15.38 -13.62
C ARG A 362 20.87 14.66 -12.36
N ARG A 363 21.38 15.41 -11.41
CA ARG A 363 21.90 14.85 -10.14
C ARG A 363 20.80 14.37 -9.21
N ARG A 364 19.70 15.14 -9.08
CA ARG A 364 18.59 14.81 -8.15
C ARG A 364 17.57 13.84 -8.71
N LEU A 365 17.35 13.91 -10.03
CA LEU A 365 16.27 13.21 -10.75
C LEU A 365 16.81 12.39 -11.94
N PRO A 366 17.86 11.56 -11.76
CA PRO A 366 18.49 10.85 -12.87
C PRO A 366 17.53 9.86 -13.55
N SER A 367 16.64 9.20 -12.79
CA SER A 367 15.66 8.26 -13.36
C SER A 367 14.59 8.99 -14.15
N MET A 368 14.08 10.14 -13.66
CA MET A 368 13.10 10.94 -14.40
C MET A 368 13.67 11.50 -15.69
N HIS A 369 14.92 12.00 -15.66
CA HIS A 369 15.61 12.46 -16.86
C HIS A 369 15.74 11.34 -17.91
N HIS A 370 16.17 10.14 -17.48
CA HIS A 370 16.27 8.98 -18.35
C HIS A 370 14.91 8.52 -18.89
N GLN A 371 13.89 8.45 -18.03
CA GLN A 371 12.55 8.01 -18.38
C GLN A 371 11.91 8.90 -19.44
N PHE A 372 11.87 10.23 -19.22
CA PHE A 372 11.28 11.14 -20.19
C PHE A 372 12.07 11.22 -21.48
N LYS A 373 13.42 11.23 -21.41
CA LYS A 373 14.26 11.22 -22.61
C LYS A 373 14.12 9.92 -23.42
N GLY A 374 14.07 8.78 -22.73
CA GLY A 374 13.97 7.47 -23.40
C GLY A 374 12.58 7.11 -23.91
N LEU A 375 11.51 7.55 -23.24
CA LEU A 375 10.13 7.14 -23.54
C LEU A 375 9.32 8.18 -24.31
N ALA A 376 9.63 9.48 -24.15
CA ALA A 376 8.88 10.58 -24.74
C ALA A 376 9.74 11.56 -25.56
N ASP A 377 11.07 11.36 -25.61
CA ASP A 377 12.08 12.26 -26.17
C ASP A 377 12.05 13.68 -25.59
N VAL A 378 11.60 13.82 -24.34
CA VAL A 378 11.55 15.08 -23.59
C VAL A 378 12.80 15.23 -22.72
N ASP A 379 13.51 16.36 -22.86
CA ASP A 379 14.62 16.73 -21.99
C ASP A 379 14.11 17.61 -20.84
N ILE A 380 13.84 17.00 -19.67
CA ILE A 380 13.28 17.68 -18.50
C ILE A 380 14.17 18.77 -17.92
N THR A 381 15.40 18.93 -18.44
CA THR A 381 16.29 20.05 -18.09
C THR A 381 16.04 21.30 -18.94
N LYS A 382 15.19 21.21 -19.95
CA LYS A 382 14.91 22.29 -20.92
C LYS A 382 13.43 22.58 -21.09
N GLU A 383 12.57 21.57 -20.92
CA GLU A 383 11.14 21.66 -21.21
C GLU A 383 10.31 20.94 -20.14
N PRO A 384 9.03 21.33 -19.93
CA PRO A 384 8.18 20.71 -18.93
C PRO A 384 7.73 19.30 -19.37
N MET A 385 7.41 18.47 -18.37
CA MET A 385 6.80 17.15 -18.53
C MET A 385 5.28 17.27 -18.65
N GLU A 386 4.64 16.52 -19.54
CA GLU A 386 3.19 16.35 -19.54
C GLU A 386 2.80 15.24 -18.58
N VAL A 387 1.96 15.55 -17.59
CA VAL A 387 1.57 14.63 -16.51
C VAL A 387 0.07 14.69 -16.23
N GLY A 388 -0.47 13.59 -15.71
CA GLY A 388 -1.86 13.51 -15.30
C GLY A 388 -2.09 12.40 -14.27
N PRO A 389 -3.29 12.34 -13.65
CA PRO A 389 -3.59 11.35 -12.63
C PRO A 389 -3.54 9.91 -13.16
N THR A 390 -3.01 9.02 -12.33
CA THR A 390 -2.89 7.58 -12.63
C THR A 390 -3.29 6.75 -11.39
N CYS A 391 -4.05 5.68 -11.57
CA CYS A 391 -4.38 4.75 -10.49
C CYS A 391 -3.08 4.15 -9.94
N HIS A 392 -2.87 4.25 -8.61
CA HIS A 392 -1.54 4.03 -8.06
C HIS A 392 -1.49 3.10 -6.84
N TYR A 393 -2.42 3.24 -5.88
CA TYR A 393 -2.36 2.50 -4.62
C TYR A 393 -3.77 2.25 -4.05
N VAL A 394 -4.02 1.05 -3.53
CA VAL A 394 -5.24 0.76 -2.77
C VAL A 394 -4.94 0.89 -1.27
N MET A 395 -5.71 1.74 -0.54
CA MET A 395 -5.58 1.87 0.91
C MET A 395 -6.42 0.82 1.66
N GLY A 396 -7.48 0.32 1.04
CA GLY A 396 -8.21 -0.86 1.49
C GLY A 396 -7.42 -2.14 1.25
N GLY A 397 -7.95 -3.26 1.71
CA GLY A 397 -7.29 -4.57 1.54
C GLY A 397 -7.79 -5.59 2.55
N VAL A 398 -7.07 -6.70 2.69
CA VAL A 398 -7.36 -7.73 3.69
C VAL A 398 -7.37 -7.08 5.07
N GLU A 399 -8.49 -7.24 5.79
CA GLU A 399 -8.59 -6.80 7.18
C GLU A 399 -7.70 -7.66 8.06
N VAL A 400 -6.78 -7.04 8.79
CA VAL A 400 -5.79 -7.75 9.60
C VAL A 400 -5.74 -7.24 11.04
N ASP A 401 -5.38 -8.13 11.93
CA ASP A 401 -4.99 -7.77 13.28
C ASP A 401 -3.72 -6.89 13.25
N PRO A 402 -3.74 -5.71 13.85
CA PRO A 402 -2.66 -4.73 13.74
C PRO A 402 -1.32 -5.20 14.33
N ASP A 403 -1.34 -6.05 15.33
CA ASP A 403 -0.14 -6.53 16.01
C ASP A 403 0.48 -7.74 15.33
N THR A 404 -0.31 -8.60 14.71
CA THR A 404 0.14 -9.90 14.16
C THR A 404 0.10 -9.99 12.64
N GLY A 405 -0.72 -9.18 11.96
CA GLY A 405 -0.99 -9.31 10.54
C GLY A 405 -1.90 -10.49 10.17
N ALA A 406 -2.48 -11.19 11.17
CA ALA A 406 -3.43 -12.28 10.94
C ALA A 406 -4.74 -11.74 10.33
N ALA A 407 -5.23 -12.38 9.27
CA ALA A 407 -6.46 -11.97 8.60
C ALA A 407 -7.69 -12.18 9.49
N TYR A 408 -8.60 -11.20 9.51
CA TYR A 408 -9.92 -11.35 10.11
C TYR A 408 -10.86 -12.13 9.17
N GLY A 409 -11.85 -12.80 9.77
CA GLY A 409 -12.82 -13.63 9.08
C GLY A 409 -12.95 -15.01 9.71
N SER A 410 -13.38 -15.99 8.90
CA SER A 410 -13.55 -17.38 9.33
C SER A 410 -12.31 -18.25 9.09
N VAL A 411 -11.17 -17.69 8.65
CA VAL A 411 -9.94 -18.42 8.29
C VAL A 411 -8.83 -18.21 9.31
N ARG A 412 -8.14 -19.28 9.69
CA ARG A 412 -6.95 -19.27 10.55
C ARG A 412 -5.71 -19.72 9.78
N GLY A 413 -4.54 -19.16 10.13
CA GLY A 413 -3.27 -19.44 9.45
C GLY A 413 -3.05 -18.58 8.20
N LEU A 414 -3.94 -17.62 7.93
CA LEU A 414 -3.79 -16.61 6.89
C LEU A 414 -3.30 -15.29 7.48
N PHE A 415 -2.27 -14.71 6.87
CA PHE A 415 -1.69 -13.42 7.23
C PHE A 415 -1.59 -12.53 5.99
N ALA A 416 -1.54 -11.21 6.17
CA ALA A 416 -1.30 -10.30 5.07
C ALA A 416 -0.44 -9.10 5.49
N ALA A 417 0.36 -8.57 4.55
CA ALA A 417 1.22 -7.41 4.78
C ALA A 417 1.50 -6.62 3.50
N GLY A 418 1.75 -5.32 3.65
CA GLY A 418 1.94 -4.38 2.54
C GLY A 418 0.61 -4.03 1.87
N GLU A 419 0.62 -3.59 0.63
CA GLU A 419 -0.54 -3.02 -0.07
C GLU A 419 -1.77 -3.95 -0.17
N VAL A 420 -1.60 -5.26 -0.02
CA VAL A 420 -2.72 -6.21 0.01
C VAL A 420 -3.52 -6.13 1.31
N SER A 421 -2.95 -5.56 2.39
CA SER A 421 -3.60 -5.38 3.69
C SER A 421 -4.15 -3.96 3.85
N GLY A 422 -5.32 -3.83 4.47
CA GLY A 422 -5.99 -2.55 4.71
C GLY A 422 -5.87 -2.05 6.15
N GLY A 423 -6.23 -0.77 6.36
CA GLY A 423 -6.37 -0.17 7.68
C GLY A 423 -5.28 0.84 8.07
N MET A 424 -4.01 0.61 7.70
CA MET A 424 -2.90 1.48 8.11
C MET A 424 -3.02 2.90 7.58
N HIS A 425 -3.43 3.06 6.33
CA HIS A 425 -3.41 4.35 5.63
C HIS A 425 -4.70 5.17 5.73
N GLY A 426 -5.76 4.61 6.34
CA GLY A 426 -7.07 5.26 6.37
C GLY A 426 -7.60 5.54 4.97
N SER A 427 -8.07 6.75 4.74
CA SER A 427 -8.65 7.13 3.45
C SER A 427 -7.65 7.66 2.41
N ASN A 428 -6.41 7.95 2.80
CA ASN A 428 -5.37 8.44 1.89
C ASN A 428 -3.96 8.20 2.45
N ARG A 429 -3.08 7.65 1.63
CA ARG A 429 -1.71 7.29 2.01
C ARG A 429 -0.75 8.45 1.78
N LEU A 430 0.07 8.77 2.76
CA LEU A 430 1.21 9.68 2.60
C LEU A 430 2.32 9.04 1.78
N GLY A 431 3.00 9.85 0.97
CA GLY A 431 4.16 9.41 0.20
C GLY A 431 5.26 8.87 1.12
N GLY A 432 5.88 7.76 0.73
CA GLY A 432 6.93 7.11 1.52
C GLY A 432 6.43 6.14 2.61
N ASN A 433 5.21 6.30 3.14
CA ASN A 433 4.67 5.38 4.14
C ASN A 433 4.54 3.94 3.61
N SER A 434 4.25 3.74 2.32
CA SER A 434 4.14 2.38 1.76
C SER A 434 5.44 1.59 1.83
N LEU A 435 6.61 2.23 1.65
CA LEU A 435 7.89 1.51 1.72
C LEU A 435 8.28 1.15 3.16
N SER A 436 7.95 1.97 4.14
CA SER A 436 8.16 1.62 5.55
C SER A 436 7.08 0.66 6.08
N ASP A 437 5.83 0.77 5.62
CA ASP A 437 4.73 -0.14 5.90
C ASP A 437 5.09 -1.60 5.57
N LEU A 438 5.52 -1.85 4.32
CA LEU A 438 5.90 -3.20 3.91
C LEU A 438 7.05 -3.80 4.73
N LEU A 439 7.96 -2.99 5.28
CA LEU A 439 9.05 -3.44 6.14
C LEU A 439 8.56 -3.77 7.56
N VAL A 440 7.72 -2.92 8.13
CA VAL A 440 7.17 -3.09 9.48
C VAL A 440 6.22 -4.28 9.52
N PHE A 441 5.17 -4.26 8.69
CA PHE A 441 4.14 -5.31 8.75
C PHE A 441 4.57 -6.59 8.05
N GLY A 442 5.46 -6.56 7.06
CA GLY A 442 6.09 -7.75 6.52
C GLY A 442 6.84 -8.53 7.60
N LYS A 443 7.64 -7.84 8.44
CA LYS A 443 8.32 -8.47 9.58
C LYS A 443 7.33 -9.07 10.57
N ARG A 444 6.28 -8.33 10.94
CA ARG A 444 5.27 -8.79 11.90
C ARG A 444 4.53 -10.02 11.39
N ALA A 445 4.00 -9.98 10.17
CA ALA A 445 3.28 -11.10 9.57
C ALA A 445 4.14 -12.36 9.46
N GLY A 446 5.40 -12.23 9.02
CA GLY A 446 6.33 -13.37 8.93
C GLY A 446 6.66 -13.99 10.28
N GLY A 447 6.93 -13.16 11.31
CA GLY A 447 7.21 -13.61 12.66
C GLY A 447 6.01 -14.28 13.34
N HIS A 448 4.82 -13.68 13.20
CA HIS A 448 3.61 -14.26 13.79
C HIS A 448 3.10 -15.50 13.03
N ALA A 449 3.30 -15.58 11.70
CA ALA A 449 3.07 -16.82 10.96
C ALA A 449 3.97 -17.96 11.47
N ALA A 450 5.24 -17.67 11.75
CA ALA A 450 6.14 -18.65 12.37
C ALA A 450 5.67 -19.09 13.77
N THR A 451 5.27 -18.14 14.61
CA THR A 451 4.72 -18.42 15.95
C THR A 451 3.43 -19.26 15.88
N TYR A 452 2.52 -18.93 14.95
CA TYR A 452 1.30 -19.71 14.73
C TYR A 452 1.60 -21.17 14.41
N VAL A 453 2.59 -21.43 13.53
CA VAL A 453 3.00 -22.80 13.18
C VAL A 453 3.49 -23.58 14.39
N ASP A 454 4.26 -22.93 15.32
CA ASP A 454 4.77 -23.58 16.54
C ASP A 454 3.64 -23.95 17.53
N GLN A 455 2.53 -23.22 17.49
CA GLN A 455 1.42 -23.44 18.40
C GLN A 455 0.40 -24.48 17.88
N LEU A 456 0.58 -24.99 16.66
CA LEU A 456 -0.35 -25.96 16.08
C LEU A 456 -0.21 -27.34 16.73
N PRO A 457 -1.29 -27.94 17.21
CA PRO A 457 -1.26 -29.30 17.75
C PRO A 457 -1.04 -30.35 16.67
N ALA A 458 -1.48 -30.07 15.45
CA ALA A 458 -1.30 -30.92 14.27
C ALA A 458 -1.37 -30.07 13.00
N ARG A 459 -0.63 -30.50 11.97
CA ARG A 459 -0.69 -29.84 10.65
C ARG A 459 -2.03 -30.10 9.97
N PRO A 460 -2.68 -29.07 9.41
CA PRO A 460 -3.85 -29.22 8.53
C PRO A 460 -3.51 -30.08 7.31
N ARG A 461 -4.50 -30.76 6.75
CA ARG A 461 -4.34 -31.66 5.62
C ARG A 461 -5.11 -31.17 4.40
N VAL A 462 -4.46 -31.19 3.26
CA VAL A 462 -5.12 -30.88 1.98
C VAL A 462 -5.97 -32.07 1.54
N ALA A 463 -7.28 -31.83 1.35
CA ALA A 463 -8.18 -32.82 0.81
C ALA A 463 -7.97 -32.99 -0.71
N VAL A 464 -8.00 -34.24 -1.21
CA VAL A 464 -7.81 -34.51 -2.64
C VAL A 464 -8.88 -33.82 -3.49
N ALA A 465 -10.14 -33.87 -3.06
CA ALA A 465 -11.26 -33.27 -3.77
C ALA A 465 -11.11 -31.76 -3.97
N THR A 466 -10.54 -31.02 -3.01
CA THR A 466 -10.29 -29.58 -3.16
C THR A 466 -9.23 -29.28 -4.22
N VAL A 467 -8.22 -30.16 -4.34
CA VAL A 467 -7.19 -30.04 -5.39
C VAL A 467 -7.78 -30.34 -6.77
N GLU A 468 -8.62 -31.37 -6.89
CA GLU A 468 -9.31 -31.72 -8.13
C GLU A 468 -10.20 -30.56 -8.61
N THR A 469 -10.99 -29.95 -7.73
CA THR A 469 -11.79 -28.76 -8.03
C THR A 469 -10.92 -27.58 -8.49
N ALA A 470 -9.77 -27.36 -7.85
CA ALA A 470 -8.85 -26.29 -8.24
C ALA A 470 -8.26 -26.53 -9.64
N VAL A 471 -7.91 -27.78 -9.97
CA VAL A 471 -7.44 -28.18 -11.32
C VAL A 471 -8.54 -27.96 -12.36
N GLU A 472 -9.76 -28.42 -12.12
CA GLU A 472 -10.91 -28.25 -13.02
C GLU A 472 -11.19 -26.76 -13.27
N THR A 473 -11.20 -25.96 -12.23
CA THR A 473 -11.39 -24.51 -12.30
C THR A 473 -10.31 -23.84 -13.16
N ALA A 474 -9.04 -24.21 -12.96
CA ALA A 474 -7.93 -23.64 -13.72
C ALA A 474 -7.96 -24.07 -15.20
N LEU A 475 -8.41 -25.27 -15.50
CA LEU A 475 -8.49 -25.80 -16.88
C LEU A 475 -9.74 -25.35 -17.63
N ALA A 476 -10.79 -24.93 -16.95
CA ALA A 476 -12.08 -24.59 -17.56
C ALA A 476 -11.97 -23.64 -18.77
N PRO A 477 -11.16 -22.55 -18.76
CA PRO A 477 -11.02 -21.69 -19.93
C PRO A 477 -10.39 -22.36 -21.16
N LEU A 478 -9.53 -23.37 -20.96
CA LEU A 478 -8.87 -24.12 -22.04
C LEU A 478 -9.72 -25.26 -22.60
N GLN A 479 -10.75 -25.70 -21.87
CA GLN A 479 -11.63 -26.79 -22.25
C GLN A 479 -12.85 -26.33 -23.07
N ARG A 480 -13.03 -25.01 -23.21
CA ARG A 480 -14.12 -24.44 -24.00
C ARG A 480 -13.66 -24.22 -25.43
N ASP A 481 -14.38 -24.83 -26.37
CA ASP A 481 -14.12 -24.66 -27.81
C ASP A 481 -14.45 -23.24 -28.30
N THR A 482 -15.43 -22.59 -27.68
CA THR A 482 -15.89 -21.23 -27.96
C THR A 482 -16.17 -20.48 -26.67
N GLY A 483 -15.98 -19.17 -26.69
CA GLY A 483 -16.27 -18.31 -25.53
C GLY A 483 -15.78 -16.89 -25.71
N GLU A 484 -15.87 -16.11 -24.65
CA GLU A 484 -15.45 -14.72 -24.61
C GLU A 484 -13.92 -14.59 -24.61
N ASN A 485 -13.44 -13.55 -25.30
CA ASN A 485 -12.01 -13.26 -25.35
C ASN A 485 -11.55 -12.56 -24.06
N PRO A 486 -10.54 -13.08 -23.33
CA PRO A 486 -10.11 -12.50 -22.06
C PRO A 486 -9.57 -11.06 -22.18
N TYR A 487 -8.95 -10.70 -23.31
CA TYR A 487 -8.44 -9.34 -23.51
C TYR A 487 -9.56 -8.32 -23.72
N THR A 488 -10.63 -8.70 -24.43
CA THR A 488 -11.82 -7.86 -24.57
C THR A 488 -12.49 -7.64 -23.21
N LEU A 489 -12.65 -8.71 -22.43
CA LEU A 489 -13.25 -8.63 -21.09
C LEU A 489 -12.42 -7.75 -20.14
N GLN A 490 -11.09 -7.81 -20.23
CA GLN A 490 -10.21 -6.91 -19.46
C GLN A 490 -10.42 -5.44 -19.87
N GLN A 491 -10.51 -5.16 -21.18
CA GLN A 491 -10.74 -3.80 -21.67
C GLN A 491 -12.11 -3.26 -21.22
N ASP A 492 -13.16 -4.09 -21.28
CA ASP A 492 -14.49 -3.73 -20.82
C ASP A 492 -14.50 -3.44 -19.31
N LEU A 493 -13.84 -4.29 -18.50
CA LEU A 493 -13.67 -4.05 -17.07
C LEU A 493 -12.93 -2.74 -16.78
N GLN A 494 -11.83 -2.49 -17.51
CA GLN A 494 -11.04 -1.26 -17.36
C GLN A 494 -11.82 -0.01 -17.76
N ALA A 495 -12.71 -0.10 -18.74
CA ALA A 495 -13.62 0.99 -19.11
C ALA A 495 -14.63 1.26 -17.98
N VAL A 496 -15.30 0.21 -17.48
CA VAL A 496 -16.26 0.36 -16.36
C VAL A 496 -15.59 1.01 -15.14
N MET A 497 -14.43 0.52 -14.73
CA MET A 497 -13.74 1.03 -13.54
C MET A 497 -13.18 2.45 -13.75
N GLY A 498 -12.63 2.73 -14.93
CA GLY A 498 -12.07 4.05 -15.26
C GLY A 498 -13.12 5.14 -15.37
N ASP A 499 -14.24 4.85 -16.03
CA ASP A 499 -15.26 5.84 -16.36
C ASP A 499 -16.26 6.04 -15.20
N LEU A 500 -16.64 4.97 -14.49
CA LEU A 500 -17.73 4.97 -13.51
C LEU A 500 -17.26 4.89 -12.04
N VAL A 501 -16.03 4.39 -11.79
CA VAL A 501 -15.46 4.21 -10.43
C VAL A 501 -14.11 4.95 -10.33
N GLY A 502 -13.96 6.05 -11.04
CA GLY A 502 -12.75 6.85 -11.14
C GLY A 502 -12.48 7.77 -9.93
N ILE A 503 -11.79 8.91 -10.20
CA ILE A 503 -11.41 9.89 -9.16
C ILE A 503 -12.63 10.58 -8.57
N ILE A 504 -13.59 11.02 -9.41
CA ILE A 504 -14.84 11.68 -9.01
C ILE A 504 -15.98 10.75 -9.38
N ARG A 505 -16.83 10.44 -8.44
CA ARG A 505 -17.88 9.41 -8.51
C ARG A 505 -19.26 10.00 -8.24
N ARG A 506 -20.30 9.40 -8.83
CA ARG A 506 -21.71 9.75 -8.63
C ARG A 506 -22.52 8.50 -8.34
N GLU A 507 -23.62 8.62 -7.59
CA GLU A 507 -24.48 7.48 -7.24
C GLU A 507 -24.97 6.71 -8.47
N ALA A 508 -25.45 7.44 -9.48
CA ALA A 508 -25.95 6.83 -10.72
C ALA A 508 -24.85 6.07 -11.49
N GLU A 509 -23.62 6.62 -11.56
CA GLU A 509 -22.47 6.00 -12.21
C GLU A 509 -22.02 4.73 -11.45
N LEU A 510 -22.00 4.77 -10.12
CA LEU A 510 -21.64 3.63 -9.28
C LEU A 510 -22.70 2.49 -9.38
N ALA A 511 -23.98 2.84 -9.46
CA ALA A 511 -25.06 1.88 -9.68
C ALA A 511 -24.96 1.22 -11.07
N ASP A 512 -24.69 1.99 -12.13
CA ASP A 512 -24.42 1.47 -13.47
C ASP A 512 -23.18 0.57 -13.50
N ALA A 513 -22.11 0.97 -12.80
CA ALA A 513 -20.92 0.15 -12.68
C ALA A 513 -21.22 -1.23 -12.08
N LEU A 514 -22.00 -1.31 -11.01
CA LEU A 514 -22.40 -2.57 -10.40
C LEU A 514 -23.22 -3.45 -11.35
N SER A 515 -24.14 -2.87 -12.13
CA SER A 515 -24.90 -3.59 -13.16
C SER A 515 -23.97 -4.19 -14.22
N ARG A 516 -23.06 -3.38 -14.75
CA ARG A 516 -22.09 -3.83 -15.78
C ARG A 516 -21.07 -4.86 -15.22
N LEU A 517 -20.67 -4.73 -13.97
CA LEU A 517 -19.79 -5.72 -13.31
C LEU A 517 -20.52 -7.07 -13.15
N ALA A 518 -21.82 -7.06 -12.87
CA ALA A 518 -22.63 -8.28 -12.85
C ALA A 518 -22.71 -8.94 -14.24
N GLU A 519 -22.97 -8.16 -15.30
CA GLU A 519 -22.94 -8.65 -16.69
C GLU A 519 -21.56 -9.21 -17.07
N LEU A 520 -20.47 -8.51 -16.70
CA LEU A 520 -19.11 -8.98 -16.94
C LEU A 520 -18.81 -10.29 -16.22
N ARG A 521 -19.37 -10.51 -15.02
CA ARG A 521 -19.23 -11.78 -14.29
C ARG A 521 -19.83 -12.95 -15.08
N GLU A 522 -21.02 -12.77 -15.65
CA GLU A 522 -21.67 -13.78 -16.51
C GLU A 522 -20.84 -14.09 -17.77
N ARG A 523 -20.19 -13.07 -18.33
CA ARG A 523 -19.33 -13.20 -19.50
C ARG A 523 -17.99 -13.86 -19.16
N VAL A 524 -17.35 -13.49 -18.05
CA VAL A 524 -16.09 -14.11 -17.58
C VAL A 524 -16.31 -15.60 -17.25
N ALA A 525 -17.47 -15.98 -16.74
CA ALA A 525 -17.81 -17.39 -16.56
C ALA A 525 -17.77 -18.20 -17.88
N LYS A 526 -17.90 -17.53 -19.04
CA LYS A 526 -17.84 -18.13 -20.38
C LYS A 526 -16.52 -17.86 -21.12
N VAL A 527 -15.49 -17.33 -20.44
CA VAL A 527 -14.19 -17.01 -21.06
C VAL A 527 -13.55 -18.28 -21.63
N SER A 528 -12.98 -18.19 -22.84
CA SER A 528 -12.16 -19.25 -23.42
C SER A 528 -10.76 -18.73 -23.76
N ALA A 529 -9.79 -19.63 -23.65
CA ALA A 529 -8.42 -19.36 -24.04
C ALA A 529 -7.95 -20.41 -25.05
N SER A 530 -7.58 -19.98 -26.22
CA SER A 530 -7.07 -20.90 -27.25
C SER A 530 -5.65 -21.38 -26.94
N GLY A 531 -5.29 -22.57 -27.45
CA GLY A 531 -3.97 -23.16 -27.30
C GLY A 531 -3.82 -24.05 -26.06
N GLY A 532 -2.56 -24.38 -25.73
CA GLY A 532 -2.22 -25.20 -24.57
C GLY A 532 -1.93 -24.36 -23.34
N ARG A 533 -1.47 -25.01 -22.26
CA ARG A 533 -1.10 -24.34 -20.99
C ARG A 533 0.24 -23.58 -21.07
N ARG A 534 1.16 -24.06 -21.92
CA ARG A 534 2.53 -23.57 -22.00
C ARG A 534 2.57 -22.19 -22.67
N TYR A 535 3.21 -21.20 -22.02
CA TYR A 535 3.35 -19.82 -22.50
C TYR A 535 2.03 -19.20 -23.00
N ASN A 536 0.94 -19.39 -22.25
CA ASN A 536 -0.39 -18.94 -22.66
C ASN A 536 -0.88 -17.72 -21.86
N PRO A 537 -0.55 -16.48 -22.26
CA PRO A 537 -0.97 -15.27 -21.56
C PRO A 537 -2.50 -15.08 -21.56
N GLY A 538 -3.22 -15.57 -22.59
CA GLY A 538 -4.68 -15.53 -22.61
C GLY A 538 -5.29 -16.39 -21.50
N TRP A 539 -4.74 -17.57 -21.25
CA TRP A 539 -5.16 -18.42 -20.14
C TRP A 539 -4.84 -17.77 -18.79
N HIS A 540 -3.63 -17.20 -18.62
CA HIS A 540 -3.28 -16.48 -17.40
C HIS A 540 -4.26 -15.35 -17.11
N LEU A 541 -4.59 -14.55 -18.14
CA LEU A 541 -5.52 -13.44 -18.00
C LEU A 541 -6.94 -13.92 -17.69
N ALA A 542 -7.40 -15.04 -18.29
CA ALA A 542 -8.69 -15.61 -18.00
C ALA A 542 -8.85 -15.97 -16.51
N LEU A 543 -7.78 -16.44 -15.86
CA LEU A 543 -7.75 -16.71 -14.42
C LEU A 543 -7.67 -15.44 -13.58
N ASP A 544 -6.86 -14.46 -14.01
CA ASP A 544 -6.72 -13.17 -13.32
C ASP A 544 -8.04 -12.37 -13.32
N LEU A 545 -8.84 -12.45 -14.40
CA LEU A 545 -10.12 -11.74 -14.52
C LEU A 545 -11.14 -12.10 -13.42
N ARG A 546 -11.13 -13.34 -12.94
CA ARG A 546 -11.99 -13.76 -11.80
C ARG A 546 -11.65 -12.94 -10.55
N ASN A 547 -10.37 -12.70 -10.32
CA ASN A 547 -9.88 -11.92 -9.17
C ASN A 547 -10.18 -10.43 -9.36
N MET A 548 -9.87 -9.89 -10.54
CA MET A 548 -10.12 -8.49 -10.86
C MET A 548 -11.59 -8.11 -10.69
N LEU A 549 -12.53 -8.96 -11.12
CA LEU A 549 -13.97 -8.70 -11.03
C LEU A 549 -14.47 -8.63 -9.59
N VAL A 550 -14.16 -9.63 -8.76
CA VAL A 550 -14.66 -9.64 -7.37
C VAL A 550 -14.12 -8.47 -6.57
N VAL A 551 -12.87 -8.08 -6.80
CA VAL A 551 -12.25 -6.93 -6.13
C VAL A 551 -12.85 -5.61 -6.64
N SER A 552 -13.12 -5.50 -7.94
CA SER A 552 -13.80 -4.34 -8.53
C SER A 552 -15.22 -4.18 -7.98
N GLU A 553 -15.94 -5.28 -7.77
CA GLU A 553 -17.27 -5.25 -7.15
C GLU A 553 -17.19 -4.77 -5.69
N CYS A 554 -16.22 -5.25 -4.90
CA CYS A 554 -15.98 -4.75 -3.54
C CYS A 554 -15.74 -3.24 -3.54
N THR A 555 -14.91 -2.76 -4.47
CA THR A 555 -14.62 -1.32 -4.62
C THR A 555 -15.87 -0.51 -4.96
N ALA A 556 -16.65 -0.94 -5.96
CA ALA A 556 -17.85 -0.23 -6.40
C ALA A 556 -18.96 -0.24 -5.33
N LYS A 557 -19.19 -1.38 -4.66
CA LYS A 557 -20.18 -1.49 -3.56
C LYS A 557 -19.81 -0.60 -2.38
N ALA A 558 -18.56 -0.63 -1.94
CA ALA A 558 -18.09 0.21 -0.86
C ALA A 558 -18.15 1.70 -1.22
N ALA A 559 -17.81 2.06 -2.47
CA ALA A 559 -17.90 3.44 -2.96
C ALA A 559 -19.35 3.96 -3.03
N LEU A 560 -20.30 3.10 -3.42
CA LEU A 560 -21.72 3.46 -3.46
C LEU A 560 -22.28 3.67 -2.04
N GLU A 561 -21.90 2.82 -1.11
CA GLU A 561 -22.35 2.84 0.29
C GLU A 561 -21.86 4.07 1.04
N ARG A 562 -20.59 4.48 0.86
CA ARG A 562 -19.99 5.63 1.56
C ARG A 562 -20.48 6.96 0.97
N ARG A 563 -21.37 7.64 1.69
CA ARG A 563 -21.99 8.90 1.28
C ARG A 563 -21.28 10.11 1.86
N GLU A 564 -20.02 10.27 1.51
CA GLU A 564 -19.15 11.40 1.85
C GLU A 564 -18.02 11.52 0.83
N SER A 565 -17.25 12.60 0.89
CA SER A 565 -15.95 12.73 0.23
C SER A 565 -14.85 12.78 1.26
N ARG A 566 -13.91 11.79 1.20
CA ARG A 566 -12.80 11.68 2.16
C ARG A 566 -11.59 11.04 1.48
N GLY A 567 -10.45 11.75 1.46
CA GLY A 567 -9.19 11.23 0.90
C GLY A 567 -9.34 10.72 -0.54
N GLY A 568 -8.98 9.47 -0.79
CA GLY A 568 -9.05 8.83 -2.11
C GLY A 568 -10.47 8.49 -2.58
N HIS A 569 -11.52 8.83 -1.83
CA HIS A 569 -12.92 8.65 -2.20
C HIS A 569 -13.60 10.01 -2.34
N THR A 570 -13.98 10.38 -3.56
CA THR A 570 -14.64 11.64 -3.85
C THR A 570 -16.01 11.39 -4.50
N ARG A 571 -17.07 11.88 -3.86
CA ARG A 571 -18.45 11.84 -4.31
C ARG A 571 -18.90 13.25 -4.70
N GLU A 572 -19.29 13.46 -5.96
CA GLU A 572 -19.81 14.76 -6.40
C GLU A 572 -21.16 15.08 -5.76
N ASP A 573 -21.97 14.05 -5.54
CA ASP A 573 -23.27 14.13 -4.86
C ASP A 573 -23.16 14.27 -3.32
N PHE A 574 -21.99 13.99 -2.73
CA PHE A 574 -21.68 14.18 -1.31
C PHE A 574 -20.28 14.81 -1.16
N PRO A 575 -20.09 16.10 -1.49
CA PRO A 575 -18.77 16.71 -1.70
C PRO A 575 -17.98 16.97 -0.42
N THR A 576 -18.60 16.84 0.77
CA THR A 576 -17.97 17.11 2.06
C THR A 576 -17.67 15.85 2.84
N MET A 577 -16.72 15.93 3.77
CA MET A 577 -16.52 14.91 4.79
C MET A 577 -17.68 14.94 5.77
N ASP A 578 -18.17 13.76 6.15
CA ASP A 578 -19.17 13.59 7.20
C ASP A 578 -18.51 12.91 8.42
N PRO A 579 -18.48 13.56 9.60
CA PRO A 579 -17.91 12.99 10.81
C PRO A 579 -18.52 11.64 11.23
N GLN A 580 -19.79 11.38 10.90
CA GLN A 580 -20.43 10.08 11.18
C GLN A 580 -19.78 8.93 10.40
N TRP A 581 -19.42 9.17 9.13
CA TRP A 581 -18.72 8.19 8.31
C TRP A 581 -17.28 7.90 8.77
N ARG A 582 -16.64 8.82 9.49
CA ARG A 582 -15.34 8.59 10.10
C ARG A 582 -15.37 7.43 11.12
N ARG A 583 -16.52 7.19 11.75
CA ARG A 583 -16.69 6.11 12.76
C ARG A 583 -16.83 4.71 12.14
N VAL A 584 -16.89 4.60 10.82
CA VAL A 584 -17.31 3.39 10.11
C VAL A 584 -16.27 2.93 9.12
N ASN A 585 -15.82 1.69 9.28
CA ASN A 585 -15.16 0.91 8.24
C ASN A 585 -16.21 0.16 7.43
N LEU A 586 -16.01 0.06 6.11
CA LEU A 586 -16.78 -0.79 5.23
C LEU A 586 -16.05 -2.11 5.04
N VAL A 587 -16.73 -3.22 5.29
CA VAL A 587 -16.12 -4.56 5.30
C VAL A 587 -16.84 -5.44 4.29
N CYS A 588 -16.08 -5.96 3.30
CA CYS A 588 -16.56 -6.92 2.32
C CYS A 588 -16.25 -8.35 2.76
N SER A 589 -17.21 -9.26 2.57
CA SER A 589 -17.08 -10.71 2.70
C SER A 589 -17.75 -11.42 1.53
N LEU A 590 -17.55 -12.73 1.37
CA LEU A 590 -18.27 -13.54 0.39
C LEU A 590 -19.29 -14.44 1.07
N GLU A 591 -20.51 -14.45 0.56
CA GLU A 591 -21.55 -15.46 0.82
C GLU A 591 -21.83 -16.21 -0.50
N GLY A 592 -21.23 -17.39 -0.65
CA GLY A 592 -21.12 -18.05 -1.96
C GLY A 592 -20.30 -17.19 -2.92
N ASP A 593 -20.87 -16.81 -4.07
CA ASP A 593 -20.24 -15.94 -5.05
C ASP A 593 -20.67 -14.45 -4.93
N THR A 594 -21.44 -14.12 -3.90
CA THR A 594 -21.98 -12.75 -3.71
C THR A 594 -21.15 -11.99 -2.70
N VAL A 595 -20.71 -10.79 -3.09
CA VAL A 595 -20.06 -9.84 -2.18
C VAL A 595 -21.10 -9.23 -1.26
N ARG A 596 -20.96 -9.48 0.04
CA ARG A 596 -21.69 -8.81 1.13
C ARG A 596 -20.88 -7.64 1.64
N LEU A 597 -21.57 -6.57 2.01
CA LEU A 597 -20.99 -5.36 2.58
C LEU A 597 -21.60 -5.09 3.95
N ASP A 598 -20.76 -4.97 4.96
CA ASP A 598 -21.15 -4.66 6.34
C ASP A 598 -20.45 -3.38 6.81
N ARG A 599 -21.06 -2.70 7.79
CA ARG A 599 -20.49 -1.55 8.50
C ARG A 599 -19.88 -2.02 9.82
N LYS A 600 -18.60 -1.73 10.05
CA LYS A 600 -17.88 -2.07 11.29
C LYS A 600 -17.38 -0.80 11.95
N PRO A 601 -17.54 -0.62 13.28
CA PRO A 601 -17.03 0.56 13.97
C PRO A 601 -15.50 0.63 13.90
N LEU A 602 -14.97 1.85 13.73
CA LEU A 602 -13.53 2.11 13.83
C LEU A 602 -13.09 1.97 15.30
N PRO A 603 -11.94 1.33 15.60
CA PRO A 603 -11.40 1.25 16.95
C PRO A 603 -11.16 2.65 17.55
N LYS A 604 -11.52 2.82 18.84
CA LYS A 604 -11.31 4.08 19.57
C LYS A 604 -9.83 4.27 19.89
N MET A 605 -9.32 5.48 19.64
CA MET A 605 -7.94 5.86 19.94
C MET A 605 -7.74 6.02 21.45
N ARG A 606 -6.56 5.67 21.97
CA ARG A 606 -6.21 5.83 23.38
C ARG A 606 -5.93 7.30 23.73
N ALA A 607 -6.17 7.69 24.98
CA ALA A 607 -6.01 9.06 25.48
C ALA A 607 -4.63 9.67 25.17
N GLU A 608 -3.56 8.92 25.42
CA GLU A 608 -2.18 9.35 25.19
C GLU A 608 -1.90 9.72 23.72
N LEU A 609 -2.56 9.06 22.76
CA LEU A 609 -2.43 9.35 21.34
C LEU A 609 -3.33 10.51 20.91
N ILE A 610 -4.50 10.66 21.54
CA ILE A 610 -5.41 11.78 21.29
C ILE A 610 -4.76 13.10 21.72
N ASN A 611 -4.05 13.10 22.84
CA ASN A 611 -3.32 14.25 23.38
C ASN A 611 -2.20 14.77 22.46
N LEU A 612 -1.84 14.03 21.41
CA LEU A 612 -0.91 14.51 20.38
C LEU A 612 -1.54 15.52 19.41
N PHE A 613 -2.87 15.71 19.44
CA PHE A 613 -3.61 16.57 18.50
C PHE A 613 -4.27 17.73 19.20
N ASP A 614 -4.30 18.88 18.55
CA ASP A 614 -5.06 20.03 19.02
C ASP A 614 -6.57 19.76 18.95
N ARG A 615 -7.32 20.17 19.98
CA ARG A 615 -8.77 20.02 20.04
C ARG A 615 -9.50 20.65 18.84
N ALA A 616 -9.05 21.83 18.40
CA ALA A 616 -9.58 22.52 17.22
C ALA A 616 -9.29 21.80 15.92
N GLU A 617 -8.23 21.01 15.87
CA GLU A 617 -7.92 20.16 14.74
C GLU A 617 -8.84 18.93 14.71
N LEU A 618 -8.99 18.25 15.84
CA LEU A 618 -9.88 17.09 15.97
C LEU A 618 -11.33 17.44 15.60
N ALA A 619 -11.79 18.62 15.95
CA ALA A 619 -13.15 19.10 15.62
C ALA A 619 -13.46 19.21 14.12
N LYS A 620 -12.44 19.17 13.25
CA LYS A 620 -12.64 19.13 11.79
C LYS A 620 -13.01 17.74 11.25
N TYR A 621 -12.77 16.70 12.02
CA TYR A 621 -12.89 15.29 11.59
C TYR A 621 -13.85 14.46 12.43
N LEU A 622 -14.04 14.82 13.70
CA LEU A 622 -14.77 14.06 14.70
C LEU A 622 -16.12 14.69 15.00
N THR A 623 -17.09 13.88 15.45
CA THR A 623 -18.37 14.37 15.97
C THR A 623 -18.21 15.02 17.33
N ASP A 624 -19.17 15.87 17.74
CA ASP A 624 -19.17 16.48 19.07
C ASP A 624 -19.23 15.42 20.20
N GLU A 625 -19.91 14.28 19.95
CA GLU A 625 -19.97 13.15 20.86
C GLU A 625 -18.60 12.50 21.03
N GLU A 626 -17.88 12.24 19.92
CA GLU A 626 -16.51 11.69 19.98
C GLU A 626 -15.55 12.65 20.68
N LEU A 627 -15.69 13.95 20.43
CA LEU A 627 -14.89 14.97 21.09
C LEU A 627 -15.14 14.99 22.59
N ALA A 628 -16.40 14.87 23.03
CA ALA A 628 -16.73 14.78 24.45
C ALA A 628 -16.21 13.48 25.09
N GLU A 629 -16.30 12.34 24.39
CA GLU A 629 -15.70 11.08 24.82
C GLU A 629 -14.18 11.21 24.99
N PHE A 630 -13.51 11.88 24.06
CA PHE A 630 -12.06 12.08 24.13
C PHE A 630 -11.66 13.01 25.27
N ASP A 631 -12.38 14.10 25.51
CA ASP A 631 -12.16 15.00 26.64
C ASP A 631 -12.32 14.24 27.97
N ALA A 632 -13.31 13.34 28.09
CA ALA A 632 -13.51 12.49 29.25
C ALA A 632 -12.35 11.49 29.43
N LEU A 633 -11.87 10.85 28.37
CA LEU A 633 -10.74 9.92 28.42
C LEU A 633 -9.45 10.63 28.86
N VAL A 634 -9.15 11.80 28.29
CA VAL A 634 -7.98 12.62 28.64
C VAL A 634 -8.02 13.03 30.10
N THR A 635 -9.21 13.43 30.59
CA THR A 635 -9.39 13.83 32.00
C THR A 635 -9.19 12.63 32.93
N ALA A 636 -9.71 11.46 32.58
CA ALA A 636 -9.53 10.23 33.36
C ALA A 636 -8.07 9.76 33.41
N ASP A 637 -7.35 9.87 32.30
CA ASP A 637 -5.93 9.50 32.19
C ASP A 637 -5.06 10.45 33.04
N ALA A 638 -5.32 11.76 33.00
CA ALA A 638 -4.67 12.74 33.85
C ALA A 638 -4.89 12.46 35.33
N ALA A 639 -6.13 12.17 35.75
CA ALA A 639 -6.47 11.85 37.13
C ALA A 639 -5.80 10.53 37.61
N ALA A 640 -5.70 9.54 36.73
CA ALA A 640 -4.99 8.28 37.01
C ALA A 640 -3.47 8.51 37.17
N ALA A 641 -2.88 9.35 36.33
CA ALA A 641 -1.45 9.70 36.41
C ALA A 641 -1.14 10.48 37.72
N GLU A 642 -1.99 11.42 38.12
CA GLU A 642 -1.87 12.14 39.41
C GLU A 642 -2.00 11.20 40.60
N ALA A 643 -2.94 10.25 40.57
CA ALA A 643 -3.12 9.25 41.64
C ALA A 643 -1.90 8.32 41.75
N ALA A 644 -1.32 7.89 40.61
CA ALA A 644 -0.10 7.08 40.58
C ALA A 644 1.09 7.85 41.16
N ALA A 645 1.28 9.11 40.76
CA ALA A 645 2.36 9.97 41.27
C ALA A 645 2.20 10.23 42.78
N ALA A 646 0.98 10.40 43.28
CA ALA A 646 0.71 10.55 44.69
C ALA A 646 1.04 9.27 45.48
N THR A 647 0.77 8.11 44.92
CA THR A 647 1.11 6.79 45.49
C THR A 647 2.62 6.56 45.56
N ASP A 648 3.34 6.90 44.52
CA ASP A 648 4.80 6.80 44.45
C ASP A 648 5.47 7.79 45.45
N ALA A 649 4.94 9.02 45.55
CA ALA A 649 5.39 10.00 46.54
C ALA A 649 5.15 9.56 47.98
N ALA A 650 4.00 8.89 48.25
CA ALA A 650 3.70 8.34 49.56
C ALA A 650 4.56 7.10 49.91
N ALA A 651 4.95 6.31 48.91
CA ALA A 651 5.87 5.18 49.08
C ALA A 651 7.34 5.61 49.28
N ALA A 652 7.70 6.81 48.83
CA ALA A 652 9.04 7.38 48.96
C ALA A 652 9.28 8.07 50.31
N GLY A 653 8.54 7.84 51.37
CA GLY A 653 8.65 8.28 52.77
C GLY A 653 9.61 9.41 53.10
N PRO A 654 9.46 10.20 54.16
CA PRO A 654 10.32 11.35 54.41
C PRO A 654 11.80 10.89 54.57
N THR A 655 12.67 11.32 53.68
CA THR A 655 14.14 11.19 53.82
C THR A 655 14.51 11.80 55.17
N ALA A 656 14.92 10.96 56.13
CA ALA A 656 15.43 11.39 57.42
C ALA A 656 16.59 12.40 57.22
N ALA A 657 16.39 13.60 57.72
CA ALA A 657 17.44 14.59 57.78
C ALA A 657 18.60 14.05 58.63
N GLY A 658 19.72 13.75 58.00
CA GLY A 658 20.95 13.37 58.67
C GLY A 658 21.43 14.49 59.60
N PRO A 659 22.07 14.14 60.73
CA PRO A 659 22.48 15.16 61.73
C PRO A 659 23.57 16.09 61.15
N ALA A 660 23.42 17.37 61.41
CA ALA A 660 24.36 18.41 61.08
C ALA A 660 25.72 18.10 61.73
N GLU A 661 26.75 17.82 60.98
CA GLU A 661 28.13 17.85 61.47
C GLU A 661 28.53 19.26 61.81
N LYS A 662 28.83 19.44 63.10
CA LYS A 662 29.47 20.67 63.61
C LYS A 662 30.90 20.71 63.14
N GLU A 663 31.24 21.67 62.29
CA GLU A 663 32.61 22.08 62.09
C GLU A 663 33.22 22.50 63.44
N ASN A 664 34.35 21.88 63.81
CA ASN A 664 35.31 22.40 64.73
C ASN A 664 36.74 22.15 64.19
N ARG A 665 37.39 23.25 63.86
CA ARG A 665 38.80 23.52 63.55
C ARG A 665 39.30 23.23 62.12
#